data_38b6442dba27cea7486b71acd0429966
#
_entry.id   38b6442dba27cea7486b71acd0429966
#
_cell.length_a   1.000
_cell.length_b   1.000
_cell.length_c   1.000
_cell.angle_alpha   90.00
_cell.angle_beta   90.00
_cell.angle_gamma   90.00
#
_symmetry.space_group_name_H-M   'P 1'
#
loop_
_entity.id
_entity.type
_entity.pdbx_description
1 polymer ?
#
loop_
_entity_poly.entity_id
_entity_poly.type
_entity_poly.pdbx_seq_one_letter_code
_entity_poly.pdbx_strand_id
1 'polypeptide(L)'
;MKPLLAAPEQVIKENTVFVEQAIQYFENKDWDNLNKIPVMIDQNGKTISYFGDNTWDLTHYVDAKIVSKKRASFTHLTTTSLLQEQKLLAFLGLFAVGTLRQGATIKTTTFLERNINLTQVYKYIESIKADSICVLNHPIQFSRFCEYLKSLKMCGRYISKLIVALNWIQAIRNQIPIKLSLPLTTSITELGRQLGCPTKLESEQFYAIPSRLMQLIYTKAIEYIDTYYPIRDTLLAIHTEQQENYEIGKAAVDNKIKSGQWNWLTSDSPHYKAEITKAKPQTSTNILKSYISNADTEKLIPSDIRRFNWLYSHILTCCFIICGAFSGMRRSEIYSLHPDSFKKLKLKDQVFYSLQSYHSKMTPAVPEKAEWLTSPITGKAIELASLLTQNMRTQLMLSDDRVENARASSIWLVQQMKCRKPNMLTGPPFALHHKQLVEEAGAIVNEQDYEEFKLLNPNLNTHAYKQKIVIGKPWAFTTHQLRRTFAVFGKRYNLLSDVAIKQQYKHLYLPMAQWYSEGGVAAKIKHVKVDSELNNLLQEVDREVTTQLLHQWYNSDDKLYGKKGIDVVKDREDTAVKYSSWDALYAQVSAGRISIAGTLHSYCMAGYECRMEKVVSPTNCFNCENVVIDETKAQAWQKRHQWIVETITEMEQHTKLSQSQLSHFITQLRAAEKVMDYFEISYTPYKPEIEIRQL
;
A
#
# COMPACT_ATOMS: atom_id res chain seq x y z
N MET A 1 -14.44 -4.54 16.10
CA MET A 1 -13.16 -4.80 16.80
C MET A 1 -12.20 -3.67 16.50
N LYS A 2 -11.71 -2.94 17.51
CA LYS A 2 -10.59 -2.02 17.32
C LYS A 2 -9.38 -2.84 16.84
N PRO A 3 -8.61 -2.39 15.84
CA PRO A 3 -7.39 -3.06 15.49
C PRO A 3 -6.53 -3.13 16.76
N LEU A 4 -6.08 -4.33 17.09
CA LEU A 4 -5.09 -4.51 18.17
C LEU A 4 -3.78 -3.88 17.70
N LEU A 5 -3.71 -2.57 17.87
CA LEU A 5 -2.44 -1.90 17.84
C LEU A 5 -1.64 -2.50 18.98
N ALA A 6 -0.52 -3.13 18.66
CA ALA A 6 0.54 -3.20 19.61
C ALA A 6 0.64 -1.80 20.19
N ALA A 7 0.64 -1.64 21.50
CA ALA A 7 0.82 -0.35 22.12
C ALA A 7 2.31 0.04 21.98
N PRO A 8 2.76 0.57 20.83
CA PRO A 8 4.14 0.95 20.66
C PRO A 8 4.48 2.09 21.62
N GLU A 9 3.49 2.97 21.88
CA GLU A 9 3.72 4.15 22.69
C GLU A 9 3.95 3.84 24.16
N GLN A 10 3.23 2.89 24.74
CA GLN A 10 3.39 2.55 26.16
C GLN A 10 4.68 1.76 26.40
N VAL A 11 4.96 0.78 25.55
CA VAL A 11 6.19 -0.02 25.63
C VAL A 11 7.42 0.81 25.25
N ILE A 12 7.31 1.73 24.30
CA ILE A 12 8.39 2.68 23.96
C ILE A 12 8.65 3.63 25.13
N LYS A 13 7.63 4.14 25.80
CA LYS A 13 7.80 4.99 27.00
C LYS A 13 8.46 4.23 28.14
N GLU A 14 8.10 2.99 28.37
CA GLU A 14 8.72 2.17 29.43
C GLU A 14 10.19 1.85 29.13
N ASN A 15 10.53 1.59 27.86
CA ASN A 15 11.92 1.29 27.49
C ASN A 15 12.79 2.53 27.25
N THR A 16 12.23 3.73 27.10
CA THR A 16 13.03 4.97 27.08
C THR A 16 13.79 5.19 28.38
N VAL A 17 13.30 4.69 29.51
CA VAL A 17 14.00 4.72 30.80
C VAL A 17 15.35 4.00 30.71
N PHE A 18 15.49 2.96 29.90
CA PHE A 18 16.72 2.19 29.76
C PHE A 18 17.72 2.80 28.75
N VAL A 19 17.36 3.83 28.01
CA VAL A 19 18.23 4.42 26.98
C VAL A 19 19.48 5.02 27.61
N GLU A 20 19.33 5.83 28.66
CA GLU A 20 20.45 6.45 29.38
C GLU A 20 21.30 5.39 30.07
N GLN A 21 20.67 4.40 30.70
CA GLN A 21 21.36 3.28 31.34
C GLN A 21 22.18 2.47 30.32
N ALA A 22 21.61 2.19 29.14
CA ALA A 22 22.33 1.46 28.08
C ALA A 22 23.57 2.22 27.61
N ILE A 23 23.47 3.54 27.44
CA ILE A 23 24.60 4.40 27.10
C ILE A 23 25.66 4.35 28.18
N GLN A 24 25.27 4.52 29.46
CA GLN A 24 26.18 4.50 30.60
C GLN A 24 26.88 3.16 30.75
N TYR A 25 26.16 2.02 30.68
CA TYR A 25 26.77 0.69 30.76
C TYR A 25 27.72 0.44 29.59
N PHE A 26 27.38 0.91 28.39
CA PHE A 26 28.26 0.78 27.23
C PHE A 26 29.57 1.59 27.41
N GLU A 27 29.49 2.83 27.88
CA GLU A 27 30.67 3.68 28.14
C GLU A 27 31.60 3.07 29.18
N ASN A 28 31.02 2.47 30.23
CA ASN A 28 31.77 1.81 31.30
C ASN A 28 32.19 0.38 30.94
N LYS A 29 31.86 -0.14 29.75
CA LYS A 29 32.07 -1.51 29.31
C LYS A 29 31.46 -2.55 30.26
N ASP A 30 30.40 -2.19 30.98
CA ASP A 30 29.62 -3.07 31.85
C ASP A 30 28.65 -3.92 31.02
N TRP A 31 29.23 -4.93 30.38
CA TRP A 31 28.48 -5.82 29.48
C TRP A 31 27.46 -6.68 30.26
N ASP A 32 27.72 -7.00 31.49
CA ASP A 32 26.84 -7.85 32.30
C ASP A 32 25.50 -7.15 32.57
N ASN A 33 25.52 -5.89 32.92
CA ASN A 33 24.32 -5.10 33.17
C ASN A 33 23.68 -4.66 31.88
N LEU A 34 24.45 -4.29 30.85
CA LEU A 34 23.94 -3.97 29.52
C LEU A 34 23.15 -5.13 28.92
N ASN A 35 23.66 -6.36 29.03
CA ASN A 35 23.04 -7.55 28.47
C ASN A 35 21.70 -7.93 29.15
N LYS A 36 21.43 -7.44 30.35
CA LYS A 36 20.18 -7.66 31.09
C LYS A 36 19.06 -6.68 30.73
N ILE A 37 19.34 -5.63 29.99
CA ILE A 37 18.34 -4.65 29.58
C ILE A 37 17.27 -5.33 28.71
N PRO A 38 15.96 -5.19 29.01
CA PRO A 38 14.90 -5.73 28.20
C PRO A 38 14.76 -4.95 26.88
N VAL A 39 14.67 -5.67 25.77
CA VAL A 39 14.43 -5.12 24.44
C VAL A 39 12.99 -5.32 24.03
N MET A 40 12.42 -6.47 24.33
CA MET A 40 11.06 -6.82 23.96
C MET A 40 10.30 -7.34 25.16
N ILE A 41 9.21 -6.67 25.49
CA ILE A 41 8.30 -7.04 26.57
C ILE A 41 6.93 -7.33 25.96
N ASP A 42 6.29 -8.43 26.32
CA ASP A 42 4.93 -8.76 25.88
C ASP A 42 3.87 -7.96 26.67
N GLN A 43 2.62 -8.12 26.30
CA GLN A 43 1.49 -7.43 26.96
C GLN A 43 1.27 -7.84 28.43
N ASN A 44 1.87 -8.95 28.87
CA ASN A 44 1.76 -9.46 30.23
C ASN A 44 2.96 -9.03 31.10
N GLY A 45 3.84 -8.18 30.56
CA GLY A 45 5.06 -7.73 31.23
C GLY A 45 6.22 -8.74 31.18
N LYS A 46 6.09 -9.86 30.45
CA LYS A 46 7.16 -10.83 30.30
C LYS A 46 8.16 -10.39 29.25
N THR A 47 9.42 -10.35 29.61
CA THR A 47 10.50 -10.08 28.66
C THR A 47 10.67 -11.24 27.68
N ILE A 48 10.61 -10.94 26.39
CA ILE A 48 10.77 -11.89 25.28
C ILE A 48 12.20 -11.88 24.75
N SER A 49 12.86 -10.71 24.75
CA SER A 49 14.24 -10.56 24.30
C SER A 49 14.98 -9.57 25.18
N TYR A 50 16.22 -9.93 25.52
CA TYR A 50 17.16 -9.08 26.23
C TYR A 50 18.23 -8.52 25.30
N PHE A 51 18.88 -7.44 25.70
CA PHE A 51 19.97 -6.83 24.94
C PHE A 51 21.09 -7.84 24.65
N GLY A 52 21.40 -8.72 25.60
CA GLY A 52 22.40 -9.77 25.46
C GLY A 52 22.10 -10.82 24.39
N ASP A 53 20.83 -11.02 24.01
CA ASP A 53 20.43 -12.04 23.05
C ASP A 53 21.06 -11.80 21.67
N ASN A 54 21.51 -12.88 21.03
CA ASN A 54 22.04 -12.80 19.65
C ASN A 54 20.96 -12.60 18.60
N THR A 55 19.69 -12.71 18.97
CA THR A 55 18.53 -12.47 18.10
C THR A 55 17.41 -11.85 18.90
N TRP A 56 17.01 -10.64 18.54
CA TRP A 56 15.85 -9.98 19.14
C TRP A 56 14.60 -10.31 18.36
N ASP A 57 13.61 -10.88 19.01
CA ASP A 57 12.29 -11.13 18.41
C ASP A 57 11.39 -9.92 18.62
N LEU A 58 11.23 -9.11 17.57
CA LEU A 58 10.44 -7.89 17.56
C LEU A 58 9.04 -8.10 16.98
N THR A 59 8.58 -9.33 16.89
CA THR A 59 7.32 -9.69 16.23
C THR A 59 6.13 -8.98 16.88
N HIS A 60 6.12 -8.76 18.18
CA HIS A 60 5.04 -8.07 18.89
C HIS A 60 4.99 -6.54 18.63
N TYR A 61 6.08 -5.95 18.14
CA TYR A 61 6.14 -4.53 17.79
C TYR A 61 5.72 -4.25 16.34
N VAL A 62 5.28 -5.24 15.61
CA VAL A 62 4.90 -5.13 14.20
C VAL A 62 3.43 -5.43 14.02
N ASP A 63 2.79 -4.81 13.01
CA ASP A 63 1.44 -5.18 12.62
C ASP A 63 1.40 -6.68 12.27
N ALA A 64 0.69 -7.43 13.09
CA ALA A 64 0.63 -8.89 13.02
C ALA A 64 0.00 -9.42 11.71
N LYS A 65 -0.77 -8.59 10.98
CA LYS A 65 -1.47 -8.99 9.76
C LYS A 65 -0.53 -9.33 8.60
N ILE A 66 0.71 -8.79 8.60
CA ILE A 66 1.62 -8.89 7.45
C ILE A 66 2.75 -9.91 7.68
N VAL A 67 2.76 -10.73 8.72
CA VAL A 67 4.04 -11.12 9.31
C VAL A 67 4.49 -12.54 9.08
N SER A 68 5.64 -12.64 8.45
CA SER A 68 6.76 -13.48 8.92
C SER A 68 7.35 -12.90 10.22
N LYS A 69 7.76 -13.75 11.17
CA LYS A 69 8.44 -13.32 12.40
C LYS A 69 9.51 -12.28 12.12
N LYS A 70 9.50 -11.17 12.86
CA LYS A 70 10.43 -10.05 12.66
C LYS A 70 11.54 -10.14 13.71
N ARG A 71 12.72 -10.55 13.26
CA ARG A 71 13.87 -10.74 14.11
C ARG A 71 15.04 -9.90 13.64
N ALA A 72 15.71 -9.24 14.59
CA ALA A 72 17.02 -8.64 14.36
C ALA A 72 18.08 -9.65 14.83
N SER A 73 18.93 -10.12 13.91
CA SER A 73 20.00 -11.08 14.22
C SER A 73 21.34 -10.37 14.25
N PHE A 74 22.18 -10.73 15.21
CA PHE A 74 23.54 -10.24 15.43
C PHE A 74 24.59 -11.35 15.36
N THR A 75 24.21 -12.57 14.96
CA THR A 75 25.04 -13.78 14.91
C THR A 75 26.21 -13.71 13.91
N HIS A 76 26.29 -12.64 13.13
CA HIS A 76 27.32 -12.44 12.10
C HIS A 76 28.62 -11.81 12.64
N LEU A 77 28.63 -11.36 13.90
CA LEU A 77 29.81 -10.79 14.57
C LEU A 77 30.31 -11.71 15.66
N THR A 78 31.63 -11.85 15.73
CA THR A 78 32.35 -12.62 16.74
C THR A 78 33.08 -11.71 17.74
N THR A 79 33.46 -10.50 17.31
CA THR A 79 34.14 -9.51 18.14
C THR A 79 33.15 -8.84 19.09
N THR A 80 33.36 -9.01 20.41
CA THR A 80 32.46 -8.52 21.45
C THR A 80 32.22 -7.01 21.37
N SER A 81 33.26 -6.20 21.17
CA SER A 81 33.14 -4.74 21.08
C SER A 81 32.21 -4.32 19.93
N LEU A 82 32.40 -4.90 18.73
CA LEU A 82 31.56 -4.63 17.55
C LEU A 82 30.14 -5.11 17.74
N LEU A 83 29.95 -6.27 18.36
CA LEU A 83 28.65 -6.82 18.66
C LEU A 83 27.85 -5.91 19.60
N GLN A 84 28.45 -5.44 20.69
CA GLN A 84 27.82 -4.53 21.64
C GLN A 84 27.56 -3.15 21.00
N GLU A 85 28.48 -2.66 20.17
CA GLU A 85 28.31 -1.40 19.46
C GLU A 85 27.12 -1.46 18.47
N GLN A 86 27.00 -2.51 17.65
CA GLN A 86 25.88 -2.66 16.73
C GLN A 86 24.55 -2.83 17.49
N LYS A 87 24.54 -3.60 18.59
CA LYS A 87 23.37 -3.76 19.44
C LYS A 87 22.95 -2.43 20.08
N LEU A 88 23.89 -1.62 20.56
CA LEU A 88 23.59 -0.30 21.11
C LEU A 88 22.94 0.60 20.05
N LEU A 89 23.52 0.70 18.85
CA LEU A 89 22.94 1.48 17.75
C LEU A 89 21.53 0.97 17.37
N ALA A 90 21.32 -0.33 17.39
CA ALA A 90 20.02 -0.94 17.16
C ALA A 90 19.03 -0.56 18.29
N PHE A 91 19.43 -0.65 19.55
CA PHE A 91 18.61 -0.29 20.70
C PHE A 91 18.21 1.20 20.68
N LEU A 92 19.18 2.08 20.45
CA LEU A 92 18.93 3.51 20.31
C LEU A 92 18.03 3.83 19.12
N GLY A 93 18.16 3.10 18.02
CA GLY A 93 17.29 3.22 16.85
C GLY A 93 15.84 2.84 17.13
N LEU A 94 15.57 1.95 18.11
CA LEU A 94 14.23 1.56 18.52
C LEU A 94 13.64 2.53 19.56
N PHE A 95 14.40 2.88 20.59
CA PHE A 95 13.86 3.45 21.82
C PHE A 95 14.24 4.90 22.09
N ALA A 96 15.31 5.44 21.49
CA ALA A 96 15.73 6.83 21.68
C ALA A 96 14.86 7.84 20.94
N VAL A 97 13.55 7.72 21.09
CA VAL A 97 12.56 8.61 20.47
C VAL A 97 12.38 9.84 21.35
N GLY A 98 12.51 11.02 20.75
CA GLY A 98 12.34 12.31 21.48
C GLY A 98 13.63 12.87 22.07
N THR A 99 14.58 12.07 22.53
CA THR A 99 15.90 12.51 22.98
C THR A 99 16.91 12.67 21.84
N LEU A 100 16.92 11.71 20.91
CA LEU A 100 17.82 11.71 19.73
C LEU A 100 17.11 12.10 18.41
N ARG A 101 15.81 12.36 18.44
CA ARG A 101 15.00 12.78 17.29
C ARG A 101 13.88 13.71 17.70
N GLN A 102 13.77 14.82 17.02
CA GLN A 102 12.52 15.58 16.96
C GLN A 102 11.56 14.83 16.02
N GLY A 103 10.49 14.25 16.55
CA GLY A 103 9.41 13.63 15.76
C GLY A 103 9.28 12.12 15.87
N ALA A 104 8.32 11.60 15.15
CA ALA A 104 7.73 10.26 15.21
C ALA A 104 8.67 9.06 15.39
N THR A 105 8.17 8.05 16.09
CA THR A 105 8.71 6.68 16.20
C THR A 105 9.08 6.07 14.85
N ILE A 106 10.24 5.41 14.76
CA ILE A 106 10.62 4.66 13.56
C ILE A 106 9.77 3.40 13.50
N LYS A 107 9.17 3.11 12.34
CA LYS A 107 8.52 1.81 12.12
C LYS A 107 9.53 0.68 12.30
N THR A 108 9.15 -0.38 13.00
CA THR A 108 9.99 -1.55 13.25
C THR A 108 10.57 -2.14 11.94
N THR A 109 9.83 -2.08 10.83
CA THR A 109 10.31 -2.52 9.52
C THR A 109 11.46 -1.65 9.01
N THR A 110 11.42 -0.33 9.19
CA THR A 110 12.51 0.59 8.83
C THR A 110 13.74 0.36 9.72
N PHE A 111 13.51 0.10 10.99
CA PHE A 111 14.56 -0.29 11.93
C PHE A 111 15.28 -1.58 11.49
N LEU A 112 14.52 -2.64 11.19
CA LEU A 112 15.09 -3.92 10.74
C LEU A 112 15.90 -3.75 9.46
N GLU A 113 15.39 -2.96 8.51
CA GLU A 113 16.10 -2.66 7.27
C GLU A 113 17.42 -1.91 7.55
N ARG A 114 17.41 -0.94 8.47
CA ARG A 114 18.62 -0.22 8.89
C ARG A 114 19.63 -1.16 9.55
N ASN A 115 19.19 -2.03 10.44
CA ASN A 115 20.07 -3.01 11.10
C ASN A 115 20.71 -3.97 10.09
N ILE A 116 19.94 -4.46 9.10
CA ILE A 116 20.47 -5.28 8.01
C ILE A 116 21.56 -4.54 7.21
N ASN A 117 21.35 -3.25 6.93
CA ASN A 117 22.33 -2.43 6.21
C ASN A 117 23.61 -2.24 7.05
N LEU A 118 23.48 -1.97 8.34
CA LEU A 118 24.62 -1.88 9.24
C LEU A 118 25.40 -3.20 9.37
N THR A 119 24.74 -4.34 9.24
CA THR A 119 25.40 -5.65 9.23
C THR A 119 26.54 -5.72 8.18
N GLN A 120 26.36 -5.13 7.01
CA GLN A 120 27.42 -5.14 5.98
C GLN A 120 28.60 -4.23 6.35
N VAL A 121 28.32 -3.12 7.02
CA VAL A 121 29.36 -2.23 7.53
C VAL A 121 30.20 -2.96 8.58
N TYR A 122 29.52 -3.56 9.56
CA TYR A 122 30.20 -4.26 10.66
C TYR A 122 30.97 -5.49 10.19
N LYS A 123 30.51 -6.23 9.20
CA LYS A 123 31.27 -7.32 8.56
C LYS A 123 32.58 -6.81 7.93
N TYR A 124 32.54 -5.66 7.28
CA TYR A 124 33.77 -5.06 6.76
C TYR A 124 34.73 -4.68 7.90
N ILE A 125 34.22 -4.02 8.95
CA ILE A 125 35.04 -3.57 10.09
C ILE A 125 35.69 -4.77 10.80
N GLU A 126 34.93 -5.84 11.02
CA GLU A 126 35.46 -7.08 11.59
C GLU A 126 36.55 -7.71 10.68
N SER A 127 36.36 -7.66 9.35
CA SER A 127 37.32 -8.22 8.39
C SER A 127 38.68 -7.49 8.40
N ILE A 128 38.70 -6.23 8.77
CA ILE A 128 39.92 -5.44 8.94
C ILE A 128 40.42 -5.43 10.39
N LYS A 129 39.85 -6.25 11.27
CA LYS A 129 40.17 -6.41 12.69
C LYS A 129 40.16 -5.09 13.48
N ALA A 130 39.23 -4.19 13.16
CA ALA A 130 39.01 -2.98 13.93
C ALA A 130 37.93 -3.22 15.02
N ASP A 131 37.97 -2.44 16.11
CA ASP A 131 37.15 -2.61 17.29
C ASP A 131 35.89 -1.72 17.32
N SER A 132 35.77 -0.78 16.39
CA SER A 132 34.66 0.16 16.33
C SER A 132 34.44 0.68 14.89
N ILE A 133 33.17 1.05 14.60
CA ILE A 133 32.80 1.75 13.36
C ILE A 133 33.54 3.08 13.19
N CYS A 134 34.03 3.67 14.27
CA CYS A 134 34.81 4.90 14.27
C CYS A 134 36.14 4.80 13.51
N VAL A 135 36.59 3.59 13.15
CA VAL A 135 37.77 3.42 12.24
C VAL A 135 37.52 4.10 10.89
N LEU A 136 36.25 4.25 10.48
CA LEU A 136 35.85 4.95 9.26
C LEU A 136 36.02 6.47 9.34
N ASN A 137 36.37 7.04 10.50
CA ASN A 137 36.73 8.45 10.64
C ASN A 137 38.09 8.74 9.94
N HIS A 138 38.93 7.72 9.76
CA HIS A 138 40.20 7.87 9.09
C HIS A 138 40.03 7.87 7.55
N PRO A 139 40.51 8.90 6.82
CA PRO A 139 40.26 9.04 5.38
C PRO A 139 40.63 7.81 4.55
N ILE A 140 41.80 7.20 4.83
CA ILE A 140 42.26 6.02 4.09
C ILE A 140 41.33 4.81 4.33
N GLN A 141 40.91 4.61 5.56
CA GLN A 141 39.99 3.47 5.87
C GLN A 141 38.60 3.68 5.25
N PHE A 142 38.14 4.92 5.24
CA PHE A 142 36.89 5.27 4.58
C PHE A 142 36.97 5.07 3.05
N SER A 143 38.09 5.46 2.42
CA SER A 143 38.31 5.19 0.99
C SER A 143 38.30 3.69 0.68
N ARG A 144 38.99 2.88 1.47
CA ARG A 144 38.99 1.41 1.34
C ARG A 144 37.60 0.82 1.53
N PHE A 145 36.81 1.37 2.45
CA PHE A 145 35.43 0.96 2.64
C PHE A 145 34.58 1.28 1.40
N CYS A 146 34.75 2.44 0.78
CA CYS A 146 34.06 2.80 -0.46
C CYS A 146 34.44 1.85 -1.62
N GLU A 147 35.72 1.45 -1.72
CA GLU A 147 36.16 0.45 -2.70
C GLU A 147 35.56 -0.92 -2.43
N TYR A 148 35.50 -1.34 -1.15
CA TYR A 148 34.82 -2.56 -0.76
C TYR A 148 33.34 -2.54 -1.17
N LEU A 149 32.60 -1.45 -0.94
CA LEU A 149 31.20 -1.33 -1.37
C LEU A 149 31.05 -1.48 -2.89
N LYS A 150 31.97 -0.89 -3.67
CA LYS A 150 31.97 -1.07 -5.13
C LYS A 150 32.24 -2.53 -5.54
N SER A 151 33.14 -3.23 -4.84
CA SER A 151 33.50 -4.62 -5.13
C SER A 151 32.33 -5.61 -4.91
N LEU A 152 31.40 -5.27 -4.00
CA LEU A 152 30.24 -6.11 -3.70
C LEU A 152 29.22 -6.20 -4.84
N LYS A 153 29.35 -5.36 -5.88
CA LYS A 153 28.42 -5.27 -7.03
C LYS A 153 26.92 -5.22 -6.58
N MET A 154 26.67 -4.61 -5.44
CA MET A 154 25.31 -4.47 -4.90
C MET A 154 24.52 -3.47 -5.73
N CYS A 155 23.18 -3.61 -5.76
CA CYS A 155 22.38 -2.61 -6.43
C CYS A 155 22.48 -1.26 -5.71
N GLY A 156 22.56 -0.18 -6.46
CA GLY A 156 22.77 1.18 -5.91
C GLY A 156 21.71 1.60 -4.89
N ARG A 157 20.48 1.05 -4.99
CA ARG A 157 19.42 1.28 -3.98
C ARG A 157 19.77 0.69 -2.61
N TYR A 158 20.47 -0.44 -2.56
CA TYR A 158 20.96 -0.99 -1.30
C TYR A 158 22.08 -0.15 -0.70
N ILE A 159 23.04 0.27 -1.52
CA ILE A 159 24.13 1.16 -1.11
C ILE A 159 23.55 2.49 -0.58
N SER A 160 22.54 3.06 -1.24
CA SER A 160 21.85 4.27 -0.77
C SER A 160 21.29 4.11 0.65
N LYS A 161 20.67 2.98 0.96
CA LYS A 161 20.13 2.70 2.31
C LYS A 161 21.24 2.56 3.36
N LEU A 162 22.35 1.95 2.98
CA LEU A 162 23.52 1.80 3.84
C LEU A 162 24.11 3.18 4.18
N ILE A 163 24.28 4.05 3.18
CA ILE A 163 24.76 5.43 3.37
C ILE A 163 23.81 6.21 4.28
N VAL A 164 22.49 6.05 4.11
CA VAL A 164 21.48 6.67 4.99
C VAL A 164 21.62 6.18 6.43
N ALA A 165 21.95 4.90 6.65
CA ALA A 165 22.16 4.36 7.99
C ALA A 165 23.43 4.96 8.64
N LEU A 166 24.53 5.09 7.91
CA LEU A 166 25.75 5.75 8.39
C LEU A 166 25.53 7.25 8.70
N ASN A 167 24.83 7.96 7.82
CA ASN A 167 24.48 9.37 8.04
C ASN A 167 23.64 9.58 9.31
N TRP A 168 22.73 8.63 9.62
CA TRP A 168 21.96 8.70 10.85
C TRP A 168 22.86 8.62 12.08
N ILE A 169 23.86 7.71 12.12
CA ILE A 169 24.82 7.60 13.23
C ILE A 169 25.63 8.89 13.36
N GLN A 170 26.12 9.41 12.25
CA GLN A 170 26.87 10.67 12.24
C GLN A 170 26.04 11.84 12.76
N ALA A 171 24.75 11.91 12.42
CA ALA A 171 23.86 12.98 12.86
C ALA A 171 23.63 12.99 14.37
N ILE A 172 23.67 11.81 15.04
CA ILE A 172 23.44 11.68 16.48
C ILE A 172 24.74 11.54 17.30
N ARG A 173 25.92 11.62 16.66
CA ARG A 173 27.21 11.34 17.29
C ARG A 173 27.51 12.12 18.56
N ASN A 174 26.94 13.33 18.71
CA ASN A 174 27.18 14.16 19.90
C ASN A 174 26.40 13.66 21.14
N GLN A 175 25.38 12.83 20.94
CA GLN A 175 24.45 12.35 21.96
C GLN A 175 24.68 10.89 22.34
N ILE A 176 25.62 10.20 21.68
CA ILE A 176 25.95 8.80 21.88
C ILE A 176 27.46 8.58 22.05
N PRO A 177 27.89 7.45 22.66
CA PRO A 177 29.32 7.14 22.83
C PRO A 177 30.06 6.97 21.51
N ILE A 178 29.38 6.57 20.46
CA ILE A 178 29.96 6.24 19.15
C ILE A 178 30.15 7.54 18.34
N LYS A 179 31.39 8.03 18.25
CA LYS A 179 31.73 9.34 17.63
C LYS A 179 32.06 9.20 16.14
N LEU A 180 31.14 8.64 15.37
CA LEU A 180 31.33 8.51 13.91
C LEU A 180 31.33 9.89 13.24
N SER A 181 32.40 10.21 12.52
CA SER A 181 32.56 11.43 11.72
C SER A 181 33.23 11.08 10.40
N LEU A 182 32.42 10.76 9.39
CA LEU A 182 32.93 10.34 8.10
C LEU A 182 33.69 11.49 7.42
N PRO A 183 34.90 11.24 6.88
CA PRO A 183 35.75 12.25 6.22
C PRO A 183 35.22 12.53 4.79
N LEU A 184 34.03 13.15 4.72
CA LEU A 184 33.38 13.45 3.45
C LEU A 184 33.99 14.66 2.80
N THR A 185 34.52 14.50 1.59
CA THR A 185 34.99 15.60 0.73
C THR A 185 33.84 16.17 -0.13
N THR A 186 32.73 15.46 -0.21
CA THR A 186 31.53 15.81 -0.99
C THR A 186 30.27 15.58 -0.17
N SER A 187 29.13 16.03 -0.67
CA SER A 187 27.85 15.73 -0.02
C SER A 187 27.57 14.22 -0.01
N ILE A 188 26.76 13.76 0.96
CA ILE A 188 26.33 12.35 1.04
C ILE A 188 25.59 11.91 -0.23
N THR A 189 24.85 12.80 -0.87
CA THR A 189 24.18 12.53 -2.14
C THR A 189 25.18 12.31 -3.26
N GLU A 190 26.23 13.10 -3.31
CA GLU A 190 27.30 12.97 -4.29
C GLU A 190 28.12 11.70 -4.07
N LEU A 191 28.46 11.38 -2.81
CA LEU A 191 29.07 10.10 -2.47
C LEU A 191 28.20 8.92 -2.94
N GLY A 192 26.91 9.01 -2.71
CA GLY A 192 25.96 8.00 -3.20
C GLY A 192 26.06 7.83 -4.72
N ARG A 193 26.10 8.92 -5.48
CA ARG A 193 26.22 8.90 -6.93
C ARG A 193 27.55 8.25 -7.37
N GLN A 194 28.65 8.59 -6.74
CA GLN A 194 29.96 7.99 -7.01
C GLN A 194 30.02 6.48 -6.72
N LEU A 195 29.19 6.01 -5.81
CA LEU A 195 28.99 4.60 -5.47
C LEU A 195 27.93 3.91 -6.32
N GLY A 196 27.36 4.57 -7.34
CA GLY A 196 26.37 4.00 -8.23
C GLY A 196 24.95 3.97 -7.67
N CYS A 197 24.62 4.82 -6.69
CA CYS A 197 23.25 4.97 -6.22
C CYS A 197 22.39 5.66 -7.29
N PRO A 198 21.17 5.17 -7.56
CA PRO A 198 20.26 5.81 -8.49
C PRO A 198 19.85 7.19 -7.98
N THR A 199 19.81 8.17 -8.87
CA THR A 199 19.22 9.47 -8.58
C THR A 199 17.70 9.36 -8.39
N LYS A 200 17.03 10.38 -7.85
CA LYS A 200 15.57 10.40 -7.75
C LYS A 200 14.90 10.27 -9.12
N LEU A 201 15.53 10.75 -10.18
CA LEU A 201 15.08 10.66 -11.57
C LEU A 201 15.17 9.23 -12.14
N GLU A 202 16.08 8.40 -11.60
CA GLU A 202 16.30 7.02 -12.02
C GLU A 202 15.54 6.01 -11.13
N SER A 203 14.72 6.48 -10.22
CA SER A 203 13.94 5.62 -9.33
C SER A 203 12.92 4.83 -10.16
N GLU A 204 13.12 3.52 -10.26
CA GLU A 204 12.22 2.61 -10.97
C GLU A 204 10.83 2.60 -10.36
N GLN A 205 9.83 2.82 -11.20
CA GLN A 205 8.44 2.56 -10.88
C GLN A 205 8.09 1.10 -11.11
N PHE A 206 7.03 0.60 -10.45
CA PHE A 206 6.40 -0.63 -10.88
C PHE A 206 5.72 -0.40 -12.23
N TYR A 207 5.74 -1.42 -13.10
CA TYR A 207 5.23 -1.30 -14.46
C TYR A 207 3.71 -1.31 -14.48
N ALA A 208 3.12 -0.45 -15.35
CA ALA A 208 1.74 -0.64 -15.78
C ALA A 208 1.69 -1.81 -16.78
N ILE A 209 0.67 -2.63 -16.67
CA ILE A 209 0.47 -3.82 -17.51
C ILE A 209 -0.18 -3.38 -18.82
N PRO A 210 0.28 -3.81 -20.00
CA PRO A 210 -0.40 -3.56 -21.27
C PRO A 210 -1.85 -4.04 -21.29
N SER A 211 -2.72 -3.36 -22.04
CA SER A 211 -4.18 -3.56 -22.06
C SER A 211 -4.58 -5.01 -22.28
N ARG A 212 -4.06 -5.64 -23.33
CA ARG A 212 -4.38 -7.03 -23.66
C ARG A 212 -3.97 -8.00 -22.57
N LEU A 213 -2.76 -7.85 -22.03
CA LEU A 213 -2.25 -8.72 -20.95
C LEU A 213 -3.05 -8.51 -19.66
N MET A 214 -3.40 -7.26 -19.35
CA MET A 214 -4.27 -6.93 -18.21
C MET A 214 -5.63 -7.61 -18.35
N GLN A 215 -6.26 -7.49 -19.51
CA GLN A 215 -7.54 -8.13 -19.80
C GLN A 215 -7.48 -9.65 -19.60
N LEU A 216 -6.49 -10.32 -20.20
CA LEU A 216 -6.31 -11.77 -20.07
C LEU A 216 -6.17 -12.20 -18.61
N ILE A 217 -5.30 -11.54 -17.84
CA ILE A 217 -5.05 -11.88 -16.43
C ILE A 217 -6.30 -11.63 -15.56
N TYR A 218 -6.98 -10.49 -15.75
CA TYR A 218 -8.15 -10.16 -14.93
C TYR A 218 -9.35 -11.01 -15.28
N THR A 219 -9.59 -11.28 -16.56
CA THR A 219 -10.66 -12.20 -17.00
C THR A 219 -10.42 -13.59 -16.42
N LYS A 220 -9.19 -14.12 -16.48
CA LYS A 220 -8.88 -15.43 -15.91
C LYS A 220 -9.10 -15.48 -14.39
N ALA A 221 -8.72 -14.43 -13.66
CA ALA A 221 -8.98 -14.34 -12.23
C ALA A 221 -10.49 -14.28 -11.90
N ILE A 222 -11.28 -13.55 -12.72
CA ILE A 222 -12.75 -13.50 -12.59
C ILE A 222 -13.38 -14.86 -12.91
N GLU A 223 -12.91 -15.55 -13.96
CA GLU A 223 -13.36 -16.91 -14.29
C GLU A 223 -13.19 -17.88 -13.11
N TYR A 224 -12.04 -17.80 -12.40
CA TYR A 224 -11.85 -18.59 -11.17
C TYR A 224 -12.88 -18.24 -10.10
N ILE A 225 -13.14 -16.97 -9.85
CA ILE A 225 -14.14 -16.55 -8.86
C ILE A 225 -15.53 -17.04 -9.27
N ASP A 226 -15.92 -16.86 -10.54
CA ASP A 226 -17.23 -17.24 -11.04
C ASP A 226 -17.45 -18.75 -11.06
N THR A 227 -16.41 -19.51 -11.38
CA THR A 227 -16.44 -20.98 -11.41
C THR A 227 -16.58 -21.59 -10.02
N TYR A 228 -15.84 -21.05 -9.03
CA TYR A 228 -15.77 -21.65 -7.70
C TYR A 228 -16.73 -21.04 -6.69
N TYR A 229 -17.31 -19.88 -6.98
CA TYR A 229 -18.31 -19.26 -6.11
C TYR A 229 -19.57 -20.12 -5.90
N PRO A 230 -20.15 -20.79 -6.93
CA PRO A 230 -21.33 -21.66 -6.74
C PRO A 230 -21.06 -22.86 -5.83
N ILE A 231 -19.85 -23.40 -5.84
CA ILE A 231 -19.45 -24.59 -5.05
C ILE A 231 -18.64 -24.23 -3.79
N ARG A 232 -18.65 -22.97 -3.37
CA ARG A 232 -17.85 -22.46 -2.23
C ARG A 232 -18.16 -23.21 -0.91
N ASP A 233 -19.41 -23.56 -0.68
CA ASP A 233 -19.83 -24.30 0.51
C ASP A 233 -19.27 -25.73 0.51
N THR A 234 -19.25 -26.37 -0.64
CA THR A 234 -18.62 -27.70 -0.84
C THR A 234 -17.11 -27.63 -0.57
N LEU A 235 -16.43 -26.61 -1.10
CA LEU A 235 -14.99 -26.41 -0.83
C LEU A 235 -14.72 -26.20 0.68
N LEU A 236 -15.55 -25.44 1.36
CA LEU A 236 -15.46 -25.25 2.81
C LEU A 236 -15.72 -26.56 3.56
N ALA A 237 -16.76 -27.33 3.18
CA ALA A 237 -17.08 -28.60 3.80
C ALA A 237 -15.93 -29.60 3.69
N ILE A 238 -15.30 -29.74 2.51
CA ILE A 238 -14.11 -30.55 2.31
C ILE A 238 -12.98 -30.10 3.24
N HIS A 239 -12.71 -28.80 3.30
CA HIS A 239 -11.66 -28.27 4.16
C HIS A 239 -11.93 -28.55 5.65
N THR A 240 -13.17 -28.40 6.08
CA THR A 240 -13.64 -28.68 7.45
C THR A 240 -13.43 -30.14 7.81
N GLU A 241 -13.95 -31.06 7.00
CA GLU A 241 -13.80 -32.49 7.22
C GLU A 241 -12.34 -32.97 7.22
N GLN A 242 -11.51 -32.39 6.34
CA GLN A 242 -10.08 -32.63 6.34
C GLN A 242 -9.39 -32.18 7.64
N GLN A 243 -9.84 -31.07 8.21
CA GLN A 243 -9.31 -30.53 9.46
C GLN A 243 -9.78 -31.37 10.65
N GLU A 244 -11.06 -31.70 10.75
CA GLU A 244 -11.62 -32.55 11.80
C GLU A 244 -10.95 -33.93 11.81
N ASN A 245 -10.82 -34.56 10.65
CA ASN A 245 -10.13 -35.83 10.47
C ASN A 245 -8.65 -35.78 10.94
N TYR A 246 -7.97 -34.64 10.74
CA TYR A 246 -6.62 -34.43 11.26
C TYR A 246 -6.60 -34.29 12.78
N GLU A 247 -7.53 -33.49 13.36
CA GLU A 247 -7.59 -33.27 14.81
C GLU A 247 -7.92 -34.56 15.57
N ILE A 248 -8.79 -35.42 15.04
CA ILE A 248 -9.07 -36.76 15.61
C ILE A 248 -7.78 -37.60 15.64
N GLY A 249 -7.05 -37.68 14.51
CA GLY A 249 -5.79 -38.40 14.43
C GLY A 249 -4.73 -37.84 15.40
N LYS A 250 -4.66 -36.51 15.50
CA LYS A 250 -3.76 -35.83 16.42
C LYS A 250 -4.10 -36.14 17.91
N ALA A 251 -5.37 -36.02 18.26
CA ALA A 251 -5.81 -36.35 19.64
C ALA A 251 -5.49 -37.79 20.02
N ALA A 252 -5.65 -38.75 19.10
CA ALA A 252 -5.30 -40.15 19.35
C ALA A 252 -3.79 -40.34 19.61
N VAL A 253 -2.92 -39.63 18.86
CA VAL A 253 -1.46 -39.67 19.08
C VAL A 253 -1.08 -38.97 20.38
N ASP A 254 -1.64 -37.77 20.64
CA ASP A 254 -1.36 -37.00 21.86
C ASP A 254 -1.77 -37.75 23.12
N ASN A 255 -2.90 -38.47 23.08
CA ASN A 255 -3.35 -39.33 24.21
C ASN A 255 -2.36 -40.47 24.48
N LYS A 256 -1.79 -41.13 23.45
CA LYS A 256 -0.79 -42.18 23.62
C LYS A 256 0.53 -41.62 24.19
N ILE A 257 0.93 -40.42 23.85
CA ILE A 257 2.07 -39.72 24.42
C ILE A 257 1.79 -39.41 25.90
N LYS A 258 0.64 -38.80 26.19
CA LYS A 258 0.26 -38.40 27.57
C LYS A 258 0.09 -39.60 28.52
N SER A 259 -0.42 -40.72 28.00
CA SER A 259 -0.56 -41.95 28.79
C SER A 259 0.75 -42.70 29.02
N GLY A 260 1.87 -42.25 28.47
CA GLY A 260 3.15 -42.92 28.52
C GLY A 260 3.29 -44.13 27.62
N GLN A 261 2.28 -44.46 26.81
CA GLN A 261 2.34 -45.59 25.89
C GLN A 261 3.39 -45.36 24.78
N TRP A 262 3.62 -44.07 24.39
CA TRP A 262 4.60 -43.70 23.38
C TRP A 262 5.63 -42.70 23.92
N ASN A 263 6.48 -43.17 24.87
CA ASN A 263 7.55 -42.34 25.50
C ASN A 263 8.66 -41.95 24.51
N TRP A 264 8.75 -42.63 23.37
CA TRP A 264 9.74 -42.37 22.30
C TRP A 264 9.36 -41.22 21.38
N LEU A 265 8.09 -40.77 21.40
CA LEU A 265 7.56 -39.79 20.50
C LEU A 265 7.25 -38.46 21.21
N THR A 266 7.83 -37.39 20.75
CA THR A 266 7.53 -36.04 21.21
C THR A 266 6.88 -35.21 20.07
N SER A 267 6.17 -34.15 20.40
CA SER A 267 5.54 -33.26 19.43
C SER A 267 6.53 -32.64 18.41
N ASP A 268 7.79 -32.52 18.77
CA ASP A 268 8.88 -32.00 17.95
C ASP A 268 9.56 -33.06 17.10
N SER A 269 9.23 -34.35 17.33
CA SER A 269 9.80 -35.43 16.55
C SER A 269 9.39 -35.39 15.07
N PRO A 270 10.31 -35.67 14.13
CA PRO A 270 9.96 -35.82 12.72
C PRO A 270 8.88 -36.87 12.43
N HIS A 271 8.79 -37.90 13.30
CA HIS A 271 7.81 -38.99 13.18
C HIS A 271 6.41 -38.62 13.65
N TYR A 272 6.25 -37.58 14.47
CA TYR A 272 4.95 -37.18 15.04
C TYR A 272 3.86 -36.98 13.95
N LYS A 273 4.20 -36.26 12.87
CA LYS A 273 3.26 -36.04 11.76
C LYS A 273 2.91 -37.31 10.98
N ALA A 274 3.85 -38.25 10.90
CA ALA A 274 3.61 -39.53 10.23
C ALA A 274 2.63 -40.37 11.05
N GLU A 275 2.79 -40.41 12.36
CA GLU A 275 1.89 -41.15 13.25
C GLU A 275 0.49 -40.53 13.29
N ILE A 276 0.35 -39.19 13.30
CA ILE A 276 -0.96 -38.54 13.11
C ILE A 276 -1.60 -39.00 11.79
N THR A 277 -0.83 -39.05 10.71
CA THR A 277 -1.38 -39.46 9.40
C THR A 277 -1.89 -40.89 9.41
N LYS A 278 -1.25 -41.80 10.13
CA LYS A 278 -1.70 -43.19 10.30
C LYS A 278 -2.93 -43.30 11.22
N ALA A 279 -3.03 -42.40 12.22
CA ALA A 279 -4.10 -42.42 13.22
C ALA A 279 -5.40 -41.75 12.75
N LYS A 280 -5.43 -41.13 11.57
CA LYS A 280 -6.63 -40.52 11.02
C LYS A 280 -7.70 -41.58 10.72
N PRO A 281 -8.99 -41.28 10.99
CA PRO A 281 -10.09 -42.15 10.63
C PRO A 281 -10.19 -42.47 9.13
N GLN A 282 -9.90 -41.47 8.30
CA GLN A 282 -9.98 -41.60 6.85
C GLN A 282 -8.75 -41.04 6.15
N THR A 283 -8.49 -41.53 4.93
CA THR A 283 -7.49 -40.89 4.07
C THR A 283 -8.05 -39.58 3.47
N SER A 284 -7.18 -38.60 3.30
CA SER A 284 -7.56 -37.33 2.67
C SER A 284 -8.16 -37.50 1.26
N THR A 285 -7.72 -38.55 0.55
CA THR A 285 -8.25 -38.90 -0.80
C THR A 285 -9.67 -39.44 -0.73
N ASN A 286 -10.01 -40.24 0.30
CA ASN A 286 -11.37 -40.76 0.48
C ASN A 286 -12.36 -39.61 0.76
N ILE A 287 -11.97 -38.67 1.63
CA ILE A 287 -12.76 -37.46 1.89
C ILE A 287 -12.98 -36.67 0.60
N LEU A 288 -11.97 -36.44 -0.22
CA LEU A 288 -12.16 -35.74 -1.50
C LEU A 288 -13.12 -36.49 -2.44
N LYS A 289 -12.96 -37.81 -2.53
CA LYS A 289 -13.82 -38.64 -3.39
C LYS A 289 -15.30 -38.62 -2.99
N SER A 290 -15.62 -38.49 -1.69
CA SER A 290 -17.02 -38.45 -1.23
C SER A 290 -17.79 -37.20 -1.69
N TYR A 291 -17.07 -36.13 -2.05
CA TYR A 291 -17.66 -34.90 -2.59
C TYR A 291 -17.69 -34.84 -4.13
N ILE A 292 -17.03 -35.79 -4.81
CA ILE A 292 -17.05 -35.90 -6.26
C ILE A 292 -18.21 -36.83 -6.65
N SER A 293 -19.39 -36.23 -6.82
CA SER A 293 -20.63 -36.98 -7.07
C SER A 293 -21.02 -37.10 -8.55
N ASN A 294 -20.46 -36.24 -9.41
CA ASN A 294 -20.76 -36.21 -10.84
C ASN A 294 -19.58 -35.68 -11.65
N ALA A 295 -19.67 -35.78 -12.99
CA ALA A 295 -18.63 -35.37 -13.92
C ALA A 295 -18.26 -33.88 -13.83
N ASP A 296 -19.18 -33.02 -13.41
CA ASP A 296 -18.92 -31.57 -13.28
C ASP A 296 -18.11 -31.27 -12.03
N THR A 297 -18.45 -31.90 -10.88
CA THR A 297 -17.64 -31.77 -9.66
C THR A 297 -16.25 -32.42 -9.82
N GLU A 298 -16.13 -33.49 -10.59
CA GLU A 298 -14.84 -34.14 -10.88
C GLU A 298 -13.88 -33.22 -11.65
N LYS A 299 -14.40 -32.40 -12.56
CA LYS A 299 -13.60 -31.40 -13.28
C LYS A 299 -13.13 -30.25 -12.39
N LEU A 300 -13.88 -29.90 -11.36
CA LEU A 300 -13.64 -28.74 -10.52
C LEU A 300 -12.84 -29.07 -9.25
N ILE A 301 -13.03 -30.27 -8.70
CA ILE A 301 -12.43 -30.70 -7.43
C ILE A 301 -11.34 -31.75 -7.70
N PRO A 302 -10.05 -31.41 -7.50
CA PRO A 302 -8.98 -32.39 -7.66
C PRO A 302 -9.09 -33.54 -6.66
N SER A 303 -8.89 -34.76 -7.13
CA SER A 303 -8.87 -35.98 -6.28
C SER A 303 -7.62 -36.11 -5.41
N ASP A 304 -6.55 -35.34 -5.69
CA ASP A 304 -5.32 -35.28 -4.89
C ASP A 304 -5.35 -34.10 -3.91
N ILE A 305 -5.06 -34.36 -2.63
CA ILE A 305 -5.13 -33.35 -1.57
C ILE A 305 -4.12 -32.20 -1.75
N ARG A 306 -2.97 -32.45 -2.40
CA ARG A 306 -1.99 -31.38 -2.64
C ARG A 306 -2.50 -30.44 -3.71
N ARG A 307 -3.10 -31.00 -4.77
CA ARG A 307 -3.73 -30.21 -5.84
C ARG A 307 -4.94 -29.45 -5.31
N PHE A 308 -5.74 -30.05 -4.41
CA PHE A 308 -6.87 -29.37 -3.76
C PHE A 308 -6.41 -28.19 -2.90
N ASN A 309 -5.40 -28.36 -2.04
CA ASN A 309 -4.87 -27.28 -1.23
C ASN A 309 -4.20 -26.18 -2.08
N TRP A 310 -3.59 -26.56 -3.19
CA TRP A 310 -3.05 -25.63 -4.16
C TRP A 310 -4.16 -24.82 -4.83
N LEU A 311 -5.21 -25.47 -5.33
CA LEU A 311 -6.40 -24.84 -5.90
C LEU A 311 -7.04 -23.85 -4.91
N TYR A 312 -7.21 -24.28 -3.67
CA TYR A 312 -7.78 -23.46 -2.60
C TYR A 312 -7.01 -22.14 -2.40
N SER A 313 -5.70 -22.23 -2.35
CA SER A 313 -4.82 -21.06 -2.26
C SER A 313 -4.80 -20.23 -3.55
N HIS A 314 -4.98 -20.88 -4.71
CA HIS A 314 -5.04 -20.19 -6.01
C HIS A 314 -6.31 -19.35 -6.16
N ILE A 315 -7.47 -19.88 -5.73
CA ILE A 315 -8.74 -19.13 -5.69
C ILE A 315 -8.58 -17.89 -4.81
N LEU A 316 -8.01 -18.03 -3.61
CA LEU A 316 -7.73 -16.89 -2.73
C LEU A 316 -6.80 -15.86 -3.37
N THR A 317 -5.82 -16.34 -4.17
CA THR A 317 -4.92 -15.44 -4.92
C THR A 317 -5.68 -14.67 -6.00
N CYS A 318 -6.59 -15.30 -6.73
CA CYS A 318 -7.44 -14.63 -7.71
C CYS A 318 -8.34 -13.57 -7.05
N CYS A 319 -8.95 -13.89 -5.91
CA CYS A 319 -9.73 -12.92 -5.12
C CYS A 319 -8.87 -11.71 -4.70
N PHE A 320 -7.64 -11.95 -4.23
CA PHE A 320 -6.70 -10.90 -3.85
C PHE A 320 -6.34 -9.98 -5.02
N ILE A 321 -6.08 -10.56 -6.19
CA ILE A 321 -5.73 -9.84 -7.42
C ILE A 321 -6.90 -8.95 -7.84
N ILE A 322 -8.14 -9.47 -7.84
CA ILE A 322 -9.33 -8.71 -8.22
C ILE A 322 -9.60 -7.55 -7.26
N CYS A 323 -9.46 -7.75 -5.96
CA CYS A 323 -9.54 -6.64 -5.00
C CYS A 323 -8.52 -5.54 -5.30
N GLY A 324 -7.27 -5.91 -5.62
CA GLY A 324 -6.22 -4.94 -5.98
C GLY A 324 -6.44 -4.26 -7.33
N ALA A 325 -6.90 -5.00 -8.33
CA ALA A 325 -7.14 -4.54 -9.70
C ALA A 325 -8.24 -3.46 -9.75
N PHE A 326 -9.33 -3.67 -9.04
CA PHE A 326 -10.51 -2.79 -9.10
C PHE A 326 -10.56 -1.72 -8.00
N SER A 327 -9.58 -1.66 -7.12
CA SER A 327 -9.49 -0.61 -6.08
C SER A 327 -8.21 0.21 -6.15
N GLY A 328 -7.16 -0.31 -6.74
CA GLY A 328 -5.83 0.30 -6.73
C GLY A 328 -5.19 0.39 -5.33
N MET A 329 -5.68 -0.38 -4.36
CA MET A 329 -5.17 -0.44 -2.99
C MET A 329 -3.71 -0.87 -2.94
N ARG A 330 -2.98 -0.45 -1.91
CA ARG A 330 -1.65 -0.99 -1.62
C ARG A 330 -1.78 -2.42 -1.07
N ARG A 331 -0.75 -3.24 -1.30
CA ARG A 331 -0.70 -4.61 -0.80
C ARG A 331 -1.01 -4.71 0.70
N SER A 332 -0.49 -3.81 1.52
CA SER A 332 -0.77 -3.77 2.97
C SER A 332 -2.23 -3.45 3.28
N GLU A 333 -2.85 -2.59 2.49
CA GLU A 333 -4.25 -2.21 2.61
C GLU A 333 -5.17 -3.38 2.24
N ILE A 334 -4.81 -4.15 1.18
CA ILE A 334 -5.54 -5.37 0.80
C ILE A 334 -5.42 -6.43 1.90
N TYR A 335 -4.22 -6.65 2.48
CA TYR A 335 -4.05 -7.60 3.59
C TYR A 335 -4.88 -7.27 4.83
N SER A 336 -5.30 -6.02 4.99
CA SER A 336 -6.15 -5.57 6.09
C SER A 336 -7.64 -5.73 5.82
N LEU A 337 -8.05 -6.26 4.66
CA LEU A 337 -9.44 -6.59 4.38
C LEU A 337 -9.92 -7.72 5.29
N HIS A 338 -11.16 -7.60 5.74
CA HIS A 338 -11.88 -8.53 6.60
C HIS A 338 -13.26 -8.87 6.00
N PRO A 339 -14.02 -9.83 6.52
CA PRO A 339 -15.30 -10.24 5.96
C PRO A 339 -16.28 -9.10 5.64
N ASP A 340 -16.32 -8.09 6.51
CA ASP A 340 -17.26 -6.96 6.40
C ASP A 340 -16.68 -5.77 5.63
N SER A 341 -15.57 -5.95 4.92
CA SER A 341 -14.88 -4.84 4.22
C SER A 341 -15.63 -4.32 3.01
N PHE A 342 -16.44 -5.15 2.33
CA PHE A 342 -17.22 -4.71 1.18
C PHE A 342 -18.46 -3.95 1.63
N LYS A 343 -18.67 -2.76 1.07
CA LYS A 343 -19.82 -1.91 1.36
C LYS A 343 -20.55 -1.53 0.08
N LYS A 344 -21.88 -1.49 0.19
CA LYS A 344 -22.79 -1.03 -0.86
C LYS A 344 -23.50 0.20 -0.34
N LEU A 345 -23.33 1.33 -1.02
CA LEU A 345 -23.97 2.59 -0.68
C LEU A 345 -24.90 2.99 -1.82
N LYS A 346 -26.17 3.20 -1.51
CA LYS A 346 -27.15 3.74 -2.45
C LYS A 346 -27.26 5.24 -2.22
N LEU A 347 -26.90 6.03 -3.22
CA LEU A 347 -27.04 7.49 -3.23
C LEU A 347 -27.98 7.87 -4.39
N LYS A 348 -29.16 8.37 -4.06
CA LYS A 348 -30.24 8.59 -5.05
C LYS A 348 -30.50 7.28 -5.80
N ASP A 349 -30.47 7.30 -7.14
CA ASP A 349 -30.71 6.13 -7.98
C ASP A 349 -29.42 5.36 -8.35
N GLN A 350 -28.27 5.79 -7.84
CA GLN A 350 -26.99 5.15 -8.14
C GLN A 350 -26.49 4.31 -6.97
N VAL A 351 -25.87 3.19 -7.30
CA VAL A 351 -25.26 2.28 -6.33
C VAL A 351 -23.75 2.35 -6.46
N PHE A 352 -23.09 2.68 -5.36
CA PHE A 352 -21.65 2.71 -5.25
C PHE A 352 -21.15 1.55 -4.39
N TYR A 353 -19.99 1.05 -4.74
CA TYR A 353 -19.34 -0.03 -4.03
C TYR A 353 -17.99 0.43 -3.49
N SER A 354 -17.68 0.08 -2.25
CA SER A 354 -16.39 0.42 -1.64
C SER A 354 -15.82 -0.74 -0.84
N LEU A 355 -14.48 -0.73 -0.68
CA LEU A 355 -13.75 -1.58 0.24
C LEU A 355 -13.28 -0.73 1.42
N GLN A 356 -13.66 -1.10 2.63
CA GLN A 356 -13.17 -0.51 3.86
C GLN A 356 -11.93 -1.26 4.35
N SER A 357 -10.86 -0.53 4.62
CA SER A 357 -9.63 -1.09 5.15
C SER A 357 -8.86 -0.05 5.97
N TYR A 358 -7.66 -0.41 6.42
CA TYR A 358 -6.80 0.45 7.22
C TYR A 358 -5.63 0.99 6.41
N HIS A 359 -5.41 2.29 6.56
CA HIS A 359 -4.33 3.03 5.93
C HIS A 359 -3.24 3.37 6.96
N SER A 360 -2.03 2.86 6.78
CA SER A 360 -0.94 2.97 7.77
C SER A 360 0.28 3.74 7.30
N LYS A 361 0.33 4.19 6.04
CA LYS A 361 1.57 4.75 5.49
C LYS A 361 1.77 6.22 5.82
N MET A 362 0.70 6.95 6.09
CA MET A 362 0.71 8.42 6.22
C MET A 362 0.54 8.90 7.67
N THR A 363 0.01 8.05 8.53
CA THR A 363 -0.09 8.30 9.97
C THR A 363 0.88 7.39 10.71
N PRO A 364 1.86 7.94 11.44
CA PRO A 364 2.93 7.13 12.03
C PRO A 364 2.48 6.20 13.17
N ALA A 365 1.45 6.56 13.91
CA ALA A 365 1.10 5.89 15.17
C ALA A 365 -0.13 4.97 15.09
N VAL A 366 -1.20 5.36 14.37
CA VAL A 366 -2.47 4.61 14.35
C VAL A 366 -2.94 4.41 12.91
N PRO A 367 -3.22 3.16 12.47
CA PRO A 367 -3.86 2.94 11.16
C PRO A 367 -5.25 3.56 11.14
N GLU A 368 -5.50 4.45 10.21
CA GLU A 368 -6.81 5.08 10.01
C GLU A 368 -7.68 4.20 9.12
N LYS A 369 -8.97 4.14 9.46
CA LYS A 369 -9.98 3.49 8.63
C LYS A 369 -10.23 4.34 7.39
N ALA A 370 -10.17 3.74 6.21
CA ALA A 370 -10.36 4.42 4.93
C ALA A 370 -11.17 3.56 3.95
N GLU A 371 -11.75 4.20 2.95
CA GLU A 371 -12.57 3.56 1.93
C GLU A 371 -11.98 3.75 0.54
N TRP A 372 -12.07 2.72 -0.28
CA TRP A 372 -11.68 2.71 -1.69
C TRP A 372 -12.88 2.33 -2.54
N LEU A 373 -13.22 3.16 -3.50
CA LEU A 373 -14.22 2.81 -4.51
C LEU A 373 -13.77 1.57 -5.30
N THR A 374 -14.71 0.74 -5.66
CA THR A 374 -14.43 -0.54 -6.31
C THR A 374 -15.59 -1.01 -7.20
N SER A 375 -15.44 -2.18 -7.81
CA SER A 375 -16.44 -2.84 -8.66
C SER A 375 -17.25 -3.89 -7.87
N PRO A 376 -18.50 -4.23 -8.28
CA PRO A 376 -19.31 -5.29 -7.66
C PRO A 376 -18.60 -6.65 -7.53
N ILE A 377 -17.74 -7.00 -8.49
CA ILE A 377 -17.02 -8.27 -8.49
C ILE A 377 -16.12 -8.45 -7.25
N THR A 378 -15.64 -7.34 -6.67
CA THR A 378 -14.84 -7.40 -5.44
C THR A 378 -15.67 -7.85 -4.24
N GLY A 379 -16.97 -7.58 -4.24
CA GLY A 379 -17.89 -8.12 -3.21
C GLY A 379 -17.94 -9.63 -3.25
N LYS A 380 -18.11 -10.21 -4.45
CA LYS A 380 -18.07 -11.65 -4.67
C LYS A 380 -16.74 -12.28 -4.27
N ALA A 381 -15.62 -11.58 -4.60
CA ALA A 381 -14.28 -12.01 -4.20
C ALA A 381 -14.08 -12.00 -2.66
N ILE A 382 -14.56 -10.96 -1.97
CA ILE A 382 -14.50 -10.86 -0.51
C ILE A 382 -15.34 -11.95 0.15
N GLU A 383 -16.57 -12.18 -0.33
CA GLU A 383 -17.45 -13.21 0.20
C GLU A 383 -16.85 -14.60 0.05
N LEU A 384 -16.33 -14.93 -1.15
CA LEU A 384 -15.66 -16.21 -1.42
C LEU A 384 -14.43 -16.39 -0.52
N ALA A 385 -13.53 -15.41 -0.45
CA ALA A 385 -12.36 -15.49 0.39
C ALA A 385 -12.70 -15.57 1.89
N SER A 386 -13.74 -14.86 2.32
CA SER A 386 -14.26 -14.89 3.68
C SER A 386 -14.74 -16.27 4.08
N LEU A 387 -15.54 -16.90 3.23
CA LEU A 387 -16.09 -18.23 3.49
C LEU A 387 -14.95 -19.28 3.52
N LEU A 388 -14.10 -19.30 2.51
CA LEU A 388 -13.00 -20.24 2.41
C LEU A 388 -12.01 -20.16 3.59
N THR A 389 -11.89 -19.01 4.24
CA THR A 389 -10.97 -18.83 5.38
C THR A 389 -11.66 -18.87 6.74
N GLN A 390 -12.95 -19.16 6.80
CA GLN A 390 -13.73 -19.11 8.05
C GLN A 390 -13.13 -20.00 9.15
N ASN A 391 -12.86 -21.27 8.87
CA ASN A 391 -12.30 -22.21 9.84
C ASN A 391 -10.90 -21.80 10.28
N MET A 392 -10.07 -21.32 9.36
CA MET A 392 -8.75 -20.83 9.66
C MET A 392 -8.78 -19.62 10.61
N ARG A 393 -9.73 -18.71 10.42
CA ARG A 393 -9.94 -17.55 11.29
C ARG A 393 -10.42 -17.99 12.67
N THR A 394 -11.37 -18.89 12.75
CA THR A 394 -11.86 -19.46 14.03
C THR A 394 -10.71 -20.14 14.80
N GLN A 395 -9.89 -20.94 14.14
CA GLN A 395 -8.72 -21.57 14.75
C GLN A 395 -7.72 -20.55 15.33
N LEU A 396 -7.46 -19.44 14.60
CA LEU A 396 -6.57 -18.40 15.06
C LEU A 396 -7.16 -17.55 16.20
N MET A 397 -8.49 -17.37 16.24
CA MET A 397 -9.18 -16.67 17.35
C MET A 397 -9.05 -17.39 18.68
N LEU A 398 -8.92 -18.71 18.65
CA LEU A 398 -8.76 -19.56 19.86
C LEU A 398 -7.28 -19.63 20.33
N SER A 399 -6.35 -19.00 19.62
CA SER A 399 -4.94 -19.01 19.98
C SER A 399 -4.65 -17.99 21.08
N ASP A 400 -3.86 -18.40 22.08
CA ASP A 400 -3.31 -17.49 23.11
C ASP A 400 -2.21 -16.58 22.56
N ASP A 401 -1.66 -16.90 21.37
CA ASP A 401 -0.67 -16.05 20.70
C ASP A 401 -1.37 -14.84 20.09
N ARG A 402 -1.04 -13.65 20.62
CA ARG A 402 -1.56 -12.36 20.16
C ARG A 402 -1.39 -12.15 18.65
N VAL A 403 -0.27 -12.60 18.07
CA VAL A 403 0.04 -12.44 16.65
C VAL A 403 -0.90 -13.30 15.80
N GLU A 404 -1.17 -14.52 16.24
CA GLU A 404 -2.12 -15.42 15.61
C GLU A 404 -3.55 -14.88 15.68
N ASN A 405 -3.94 -14.47 16.89
CA ASN A 405 -5.25 -13.87 17.12
C ASN A 405 -5.48 -12.61 16.24
N ALA A 406 -4.47 -11.75 16.11
CA ALA A 406 -4.55 -10.58 15.22
C ALA A 406 -4.70 -10.97 13.74
N ARG A 407 -4.09 -12.08 13.29
CA ARG A 407 -4.26 -12.61 11.92
C ARG A 407 -5.68 -13.12 11.65
N ALA A 408 -6.41 -13.54 12.68
CA ALA A 408 -7.77 -14.03 12.56
C ALA A 408 -8.74 -13.02 11.95
N SER A 409 -8.44 -11.73 11.96
CA SER A 409 -9.24 -10.70 11.29
C SER A 409 -9.07 -10.67 9.76
N SER A 410 -8.02 -11.29 9.21
CA SER A 410 -7.73 -11.27 7.77
C SER A 410 -8.44 -12.39 7.03
N ILE A 411 -8.90 -12.10 5.79
CA ILE A 411 -9.46 -13.11 4.86
C ILE A 411 -8.38 -13.71 3.94
N TRP A 412 -7.12 -13.37 4.10
CA TRP A 412 -6.01 -13.84 3.27
C TRP A 412 -5.18 -14.87 4.01
N LEU A 413 -5.82 -15.96 4.40
CA LEU A 413 -5.21 -17.05 5.14
C LEU A 413 -5.07 -18.30 4.27
N VAL A 414 -3.98 -19.02 4.49
CA VAL A 414 -3.72 -20.33 3.89
C VAL A 414 -3.22 -21.28 4.96
N GLN A 415 -3.56 -22.55 4.82
CA GLN A 415 -3.12 -23.59 5.72
C GLN A 415 -2.10 -24.49 5.01
N GLN A 416 -0.84 -24.38 5.42
CA GLN A 416 0.21 -25.17 4.82
C GLN A 416 0.15 -26.62 5.30
N MET A 417 0.29 -27.57 4.40
CA MET A 417 0.23 -29.01 4.71
C MET A 417 1.21 -29.47 5.79
N LYS A 418 2.38 -28.82 5.87
CA LYS A 418 3.44 -29.25 6.79
C LYS A 418 3.19 -28.87 8.25
N CYS A 419 2.48 -27.81 8.51
CA CYS A 419 2.28 -27.31 9.90
C CYS A 419 0.82 -27.23 10.33
N ARG A 420 -0.16 -27.48 9.46
CA ARG A 420 -1.59 -27.42 9.77
C ARG A 420 -2.07 -26.17 10.50
N LYS A 421 -1.19 -25.19 10.65
CA LYS A 421 -1.45 -23.91 11.30
C LYS A 421 -1.72 -22.86 10.22
N PRO A 422 -2.82 -22.12 10.32
CA PRO A 422 -3.11 -21.06 9.36
C PRO A 422 -2.02 -19.99 9.35
N ASN A 423 -1.71 -19.50 8.16
CA ASN A 423 -0.73 -18.43 7.98
C ASN A 423 -1.22 -17.47 6.89
N MET A 424 -0.59 -16.30 6.80
CA MET A 424 -0.94 -15.34 5.75
C MET A 424 -0.55 -15.84 4.35
N LEU A 425 -1.39 -15.56 3.37
CA LEU A 425 -1.13 -15.81 1.94
C LEU A 425 0.00 -14.88 1.45
N THR A 426 1.24 -15.29 1.65
CA THR A 426 2.42 -14.49 1.33
C THR A 426 3.61 -15.38 0.93
N GLY A 427 4.72 -14.73 0.54
CA GLY A 427 5.99 -15.41 0.26
C GLY A 427 6.06 -16.11 -1.10
N PRO A 428 7.01 -17.05 -1.26
CA PRO A 428 7.23 -17.75 -2.53
C PRO A 428 6.01 -18.50 -3.07
N PRO A 429 5.18 -19.20 -2.26
CA PRO A 429 3.97 -19.85 -2.79
C PRO A 429 3.00 -18.86 -3.43
N PHE A 430 2.81 -17.67 -2.85
CA PHE A 430 1.96 -16.64 -3.43
C PHE A 430 2.49 -16.16 -4.80
N ALA A 431 3.80 -16.03 -4.95
CA ALA A 431 4.42 -15.68 -6.24
C ALA A 431 4.23 -16.78 -7.30
N LEU A 432 4.24 -18.06 -6.88
CA LEU A 432 3.97 -19.20 -7.79
C LEU A 432 2.53 -19.18 -8.29
N HIS A 433 1.55 -18.84 -7.46
CA HIS A 433 0.15 -18.68 -7.90
C HIS A 433 -0.01 -17.52 -8.90
N HIS A 434 0.73 -16.41 -8.74
CA HIS A 434 0.75 -15.35 -9.76
C HIS A 434 1.27 -15.85 -11.10
N LYS A 435 2.38 -16.60 -11.08
CA LYS A 435 2.97 -17.17 -12.30
C LYS A 435 2.00 -18.12 -13.00
N GLN A 436 1.37 -19.01 -12.23
CA GLN A 436 0.37 -19.94 -12.74
C GLN A 436 -0.81 -19.20 -13.39
N LEU A 437 -1.35 -18.18 -12.73
CA LEU A 437 -2.46 -17.40 -13.29
C LEU A 437 -2.10 -16.76 -14.63
N VAL A 438 -0.90 -16.20 -14.76
CA VAL A 438 -0.41 -15.59 -16.01
C VAL A 438 -0.25 -16.63 -17.11
N GLU A 439 0.27 -17.82 -16.78
CA GLU A 439 0.44 -18.93 -17.72
C GLU A 439 -0.92 -19.48 -18.19
N GLU A 440 -1.87 -19.70 -17.29
CA GLU A 440 -3.24 -20.14 -17.59
C GLU A 440 -4.06 -19.10 -18.37
N ALA A 441 -3.82 -17.82 -18.13
CA ALA A 441 -4.40 -16.73 -18.89
C ALA A 441 -3.81 -16.62 -20.31
N GLY A 442 -2.75 -17.33 -20.64
CA GLY A 442 -2.05 -17.19 -21.91
C GLY A 442 -1.46 -15.77 -22.10
N ALA A 443 -1.11 -15.09 -21.01
CA ALA A 443 -0.64 -13.72 -21.04
C ALA A 443 0.86 -13.66 -21.45
N ILE A 444 1.13 -14.09 -22.68
CA ILE A 444 2.44 -14.07 -23.33
C ILE A 444 2.63 -12.73 -24.03
N VAL A 445 3.76 -12.08 -23.79
CA VAL A 445 4.10 -10.76 -24.36
C VAL A 445 4.33 -10.90 -25.86
N ASN A 446 3.62 -10.09 -26.64
CA ASN A 446 3.86 -9.94 -28.09
C ASN A 446 4.50 -8.56 -28.39
N GLU A 447 4.80 -8.28 -29.65
CA GLU A 447 5.42 -7.01 -30.07
C GLU A 447 4.54 -5.80 -29.77
N GLN A 448 3.22 -5.90 -29.98
CA GLN A 448 2.28 -4.82 -29.70
C GLN A 448 2.22 -4.51 -28.19
N ASP A 449 2.17 -5.55 -27.35
CA ASP A 449 2.23 -5.39 -25.89
C ASP A 449 3.53 -4.71 -25.45
N TYR A 450 4.65 -5.05 -26.11
CA TYR A 450 5.95 -4.48 -25.78
C TYR A 450 6.02 -2.98 -26.17
N GLU A 451 5.45 -2.59 -27.31
CA GLU A 451 5.34 -1.17 -27.70
C GLU A 451 4.40 -0.40 -26.77
N GLU A 452 3.23 -0.96 -26.44
CA GLU A 452 2.33 -0.36 -25.47
C GLU A 452 3.00 -0.23 -24.08
N PHE A 453 3.73 -1.25 -23.65
CA PHE A 453 4.49 -1.23 -22.41
C PHE A 453 5.45 -0.04 -22.32
N LYS A 454 6.18 0.28 -23.38
CA LYS A 454 7.07 1.46 -23.42
C LYS A 454 6.32 2.77 -23.27
N LEU A 455 5.14 2.87 -23.88
CA LEU A 455 4.30 4.08 -23.80
C LEU A 455 3.68 4.28 -22.42
N LEU A 456 3.22 3.18 -21.79
CA LEU A 456 2.62 3.23 -20.44
C LEU A 456 3.67 3.53 -19.34
N ASN A 457 4.95 3.32 -19.64
CA ASN A 457 6.03 3.39 -18.67
C ASN A 457 7.21 4.24 -19.17
N PRO A 458 7.02 5.56 -19.42
CA PRO A 458 8.01 6.42 -20.09
C PRO A 458 9.33 6.60 -19.30
N ASN A 459 9.32 6.46 -17.98
CA ASN A 459 10.49 6.67 -17.10
C ASN A 459 11.22 5.38 -16.75
N LEU A 460 11.19 4.40 -17.63
CA LEU A 460 11.89 3.15 -17.39
C LEU A 460 13.39 3.26 -17.63
N ASN A 461 14.16 2.76 -16.67
CA ASN A 461 15.57 2.46 -16.91
C ASN A 461 15.67 1.28 -17.89
N THR A 462 16.10 1.59 -19.11
CA THR A 462 16.09 0.69 -20.27
C THR A 462 16.85 -0.62 -20.09
N HIS A 463 17.81 -0.71 -19.17
CA HIS A 463 18.59 -1.94 -18.97
C HIS A 463 17.91 -2.98 -18.05
N ALA A 464 17.23 -2.52 -17.00
CA ALA A 464 16.65 -3.43 -15.98
C ALA A 464 15.38 -4.17 -16.47
N TYR A 465 14.59 -3.57 -17.36
CA TYR A 465 13.34 -4.20 -17.84
C TYR A 465 13.56 -5.17 -19.01
N LYS A 466 14.58 -4.96 -19.86
CA LYS A 466 14.88 -5.86 -21.00
C LYS A 466 15.09 -7.31 -20.57
N GLN A 467 15.54 -7.53 -19.34
CA GLN A 467 15.71 -8.87 -18.77
C GLN A 467 14.42 -9.48 -18.22
N LYS A 468 13.44 -8.62 -17.85
CA LYS A 468 12.20 -9.06 -17.18
C LYS A 468 11.01 -9.17 -18.14
N ILE A 469 10.92 -8.28 -19.11
CA ILE A 469 9.84 -8.23 -20.09
C ILE A 469 10.41 -8.62 -21.45
N VAL A 470 10.13 -9.86 -21.85
CA VAL A 470 10.70 -10.49 -23.05
C VAL A 470 9.55 -10.96 -23.94
N ILE A 471 9.59 -10.57 -25.22
CA ILE A 471 8.63 -11.04 -26.24
C ILE A 471 8.66 -12.55 -26.31
N GLY A 472 7.50 -13.19 -26.38
CA GLY A 472 7.36 -14.66 -26.39
C GLY A 472 7.42 -15.31 -24.99
N LYS A 473 7.58 -14.53 -23.91
CA LYS A 473 7.56 -15.04 -22.54
C LYS A 473 6.32 -14.59 -21.79
N PRO A 474 5.86 -15.34 -20.75
CA PRO A 474 4.79 -14.93 -19.87
C PRO A 474 5.13 -13.60 -19.18
N TRP A 475 4.11 -12.75 -18.98
CA TRP A 475 4.27 -11.47 -18.29
C TRP A 475 4.81 -11.65 -16.86
N ALA A 476 5.82 -10.86 -16.49
CA ALA A 476 6.38 -10.86 -15.14
C ALA A 476 5.46 -10.09 -14.16
N PHE A 477 4.39 -10.75 -13.72
CA PHE A 477 3.35 -10.15 -12.90
C PHE A 477 3.77 -9.98 -11.42
N THR A 478 3.41 -8.83 -10.84
CA THR A 478 3.53 -8.57 -9.41
C THR A 478 2.34 -7.73 -8.91
N THR A 479 1.93 -7.91 -7.66
CA THR A 479 0.77 -7.20 -7.09
C THR A 479 0.92 -5.67 -7.06
N HIS A 480 2.15 -5.14 -7.06
CA HIS A 480 2.37 -3.69 -7.10
C HIS A 480 2.02 -3.06 -8.46
N GLN A 481 2.02 -3.88 -9.52
CA GLN A 481 1.62 -3.43 -10.85
C GLN A 481 0.12 -3.09 -10.91
N LEU A 482 -0.73 -3.78 -10.14
CA LEU A 482 -2.18 -3.53 -10.08
C LEU A 482 -2.49 -2.06 -9.80
N ARG A 483 -1.85 -1.50 -8.78
CA ARG A 483 -2.04 -0.10 -8.39
C ARG A 483 -1.56 0.88 -9.48
N ARG A 484 -0.39 0.61 -10.08
CA ARG A 484 0.13 1.42 -11.19
C ARG A 484 -0.79 1.36 -12.39
N THR A 485 -1.21 0.16 -12.79
CA THR A 485 -2.13 -0.08 -13.91
C THR A 485 -3.45 0.65 -13.72
N PHE A 486 -4.07 0.55 -12.54
CA PHE A 486 -5.32 1.25 -12.22
C PHE A 486 -5.21 2.78 -12.45
N ALA A 487 -4.12 3.41 -11.97
CA ALA A 487 -3.93 4.85 -12.14
C ALA A 487 -3.67 5.24 -13.60
N VAL A 488 -2.81 4.49 -14.29
CA VAL A 488 -2.43 4.76 -15.68
C VAL A 488 -3.63 4.63 -16.62
N PHE A 489 -4.43 3.56 -16.44
CA PHE A 489 -5.64 3.35 -17.23
C PHE A 489 -6.75 4.34 -16.89
N GLY A 490 -6.95 4.62 -15.61
CA GLY A 490 -7.90 5.65 -15.18
C GLY A 490 -7.61 7.02 -15.83
N LYS A 491 -6.32 7.37 -15.94
CA LYS A 491 -5.89 8.62 -16.61
C LYS A 491 -5.99 8.52 -18.13
N ARG A 492 -5.57 7.39 -18.72
CA ARG A 492 -5.58 7.17 -20.18
C ARG A 492 -6.98 7.33 -20.78
N TYR A 493 -7.98 6.75 -20.12
CA TYR A 493 -9.36 6.76 -20.58
C TYR A 493 -10.22 7.88 -19.97
N ASN A 494 -9.61 8.88 -19.33
CA ASN A 494 -10.30 9.98 -18.64
C ASN A 494 -11.31 9.56 -17.56
N LEU A 495 -11.22 8.33 -17.05
CA LEU A 495 -12.10 7.83 -16.00
C LEU A 495 -11.75 8.43 -14.63
N LEU A 496 -10.50 8.85 -14.43
CA LEU A 496 -10.00 9.38 -13.16
C LEU A 496 -9.14 10.63 -13.38
N SER A 497 -9.51 11.72 -12.72
CA SER A 497 -8.65 12.89 -12.60
C SER A 497 -7.51 12.64 -11.60
N ASP A 498 -6.46 13.47 -11.63
CA ASP A 498 -5.36 13.37 -10.65
C ASP A 498 -5.86 13.55 -9.21
N VAL A 499 -6.90 14.36 -9.00
CA VAL A 499 -7.55 14.55 -7.71
C VAL A 499 -8.29 13.27 -7.28
N ALA A 500 -9.03 12.64 -8.20
CA ALA A 500 -9.71 11.38 -7.92
C ALA A 500 -8.70 10.26 -7.58
N ILE A 501 -7.58 10.17 -8.31
CA ILE A 501 -6.49 9.24 -8.01
C ILE A 501 -5.86 9.58 -6.64
N LYS A 502 -5.67 10.86 -6.32
CA LYS A 502 -5.18 11.28 -5.01
C LYS A 502 -6.10 10.81 -3.88
N GLN A 503 -7.40 11.00 -4.02
CA GLN A 503 -8.41 10.57 -3.04
C GLN A 503 -8.46 9.04 -2.94
N GLN A 504 -8.54 8.35 -4.07
CA GLN A 504 -8.58 6.89 -4.13
C GLN A 504 -7.32 6.25 -3.50
N TYR A 505 -6.16 6.87 -3.68
CA TYR A 505 -4.88 6.36 -3.20
C TYR A 505 -4.48 6.86 -1.81
N LYS A 506 -5.28 7.75 -1.21
CA LYS A 506 -4.98 8.38 0.08
C LYS A 506 -3.60 9.04 0.06
N HIS A 507 -3.30 9.79 -1.01
CA HIS A 507 -2.05 10.53 -1.14
C HIS A 507 -2.15 11.90 -0.46
N LEU A 508 -1.12 12.31 0.30
CA LEU A 508 -1.07 13.65 0.91
C LEU A 508 -0.91 14.73 -0.15
N TYR A 509 -0.09 14.47 -1.17
CA TYR A 509 0.29 15.44 -2.19
C TYR A 509 -0.13 14.99 -3.58
N LEU A 510 -0.57 15.92 -4.42
CA LEU A 510 -0.99 15.65 -5.80
C LEU A 510 0.14 15.09 -6.67
N PRO A 511 1.41 15.55 -6.60
CA PRO A 511 2.50 14.96 -7.35
C PRO A 511 2.69 13.46 -7.16
N MET A 512 2.29 12.91 -6.01
CA MET A 512 2.31 11.46 -5.80
C MET A 512 1.29 10.73 -6.69
N ALA A 513 0.11 11.33 -6.91
CA ALA A 513 -0.90 10.75 -7.80
C ALA A 513 -0.46 10.86 -9.26
N GLN A 514 0.08 12.00 -9.66
CA GLN A 514 0.64 12.23 -10.99
C GLN A 514 1.75 11.23 -11.32
N TRP A 515 2.67 10.99 -10.36
CA TRP A 515 3.73 9.99 -10.53
C TRP A 515 3.20 8.57 -10.79
N TYR A 516 2.08 8.19 -10.14
CA TYR A 516 1.44 6.88 -10.38
C TYR A 516 0.70 6.80 -11.72
N SER A 517 0.17 7.90 -12.23
CA SER A 517 -0.60 7.96 -13.48
C SER A 517 0.24 8.38 -14.71
N GLU A 518 1.52 8.64 -14.49
CA GLU A 518 2.46 8.99 -15.57
C GLU A 518 2.52 7.87 -16.62
N GLY A 519 2.54 8.25 -17.88
CA GLY A 519 2.39 7.35 -19.02
C GLY A 519 0.96 7.21 -19.54
N GLY A 520 -0.08 7.45 -18.72
CA GLY A 520 -1.47 7.44 -19.18
C GLY A 520 -1.73 8.52 -20.25
N VAL A 521 -1.22 9.72 -20.04
CA VAL A 521 -1.33 10.82 -21.02
C VAL A 521 -0.49 10.55 -22.26
N ALA A 522 0.74 10.07 -22.11
CA ALA A 522 1.60 9.73 -23.24
C ALA A 522 1.00 8.62 -24.13
N ALA A 523 0.39 7.60 -23.52
CA ALA A 523 -0.30 6.53 -24.23
C ALA A 523 -1.57 7.03 -24.95
N LYS A 524 -2.28 8.03 -24.38
CA LYS A 524 -3.41 8.68 -25.04
C LYS A 524 -2.97 9.44 -26.30
N ILE A 525 -1.90 10.20 -26.23
CA ILE A 525 -1.43 11.08 -27.32
C ILE A 525 -0.88 10.24 -28.51
N LYS A 526 -0.24 9.11 -28.26
CA LYS A 526 0.42 8.31 -29.31
C LYS A 526 -0.45 7.24 -29.97
N HIS A 527 -1.77 7.31 -29.90
CA HIS A 527 -2.69 6.39 -30.59
C HIS A 527 -2.18 4.95 -30.67
N VAL A 528 -2.03 4.29 -29.54
CA VAL A 528 -1.82 2.85 -29.58
C VAL A 528 -3.10 2.22 -30.12
N LYS A 529 -3.00 1.49 -31.23
CA LYS A 529 -4.12 0.78 -31.90
C LYS A 529 -4.68 -0.38 -31.05
N VAL A 530 -4.75 -0.22 -29.75
CA VAL A 530 -5.34 -1.18 -28.85
C VAL A 530 -6.72 -0.67 -28.49
N ASP A 531 -7.72 -1.38 -28.98
CA ASP A 531 -9.15 -1.06 -28.78
C ASP A 531 -9.58 0.31 -29.32
N SER A 532 -9.34 0.51 -30.62
CA SER A 532 -9.75 1.74 -31.33
C SER A 532 -11.24 2.03 -31.22
N GLU A 533 -12.09 1.01 -31.14
CA GLU A 533 -13.54 1.16 -31.00
C GLU A 533 -13.93 1.74 -29.64
N LEU A 534 -13.40 1.19 -28.53
CA LEU A 534 -13.67 1.71 -27.19
C LEU A 534 -13.12 3.14 -27.02
N ASN A 535 -11.93 3.40 -27.53
CA ASN A 535 -11.35 4.75 -27.47
C ASN A 535 -12.15 5.77 -28.29
N ASN A 536 -12.63 5.37 -29.49
CA ASN A 536 -13.49 6.21 -30.32
C ASN A 536 -14.84 6.46 -29.64
N LEU A 537 -15.46 5.43 -29.07
CA LEU A 537 -16.71 5.55 -28.30
C LEU A 537 -16.55 6.50 -27.11
N LEU A 538 -15.48 6.36 -26.32
CA LEU A 538 -15.22 7.24 -25.18
C LEU A 538 -14.95 8.69 -25.61
N GLN A 539 -14.26 8.91 -26.73
CA GLN A 539 -14.07 10.25 -27.28
C GLN A 539 -15.37 10.84 -27.81
N GLU A 540 -16.23 10.02 -28.41
CA GLU A 540 -17.52 10.45 -28.91
C GLU A 540 -18.44 10.86 -27.76
N VAL A 541 -18.53 10.04 -26.70
CA VAL A 541 -19.26 10.37 -25.48
C VAL A 541 -18.71 11.66 -24.83
N ASP A 542 -17.41 11.84 -24.75
CA ASP A 542 -16.79 13.05 -24.19
C ASP A 542 -17.15 14.29 -25.00
N ARG A 543 -17.16 14.18 -26.35
CA ARG A 543 -17.60 15.26 -27.27
C ARG A 543 -19.08 15.57 -27.10
N GLU A 544 -19.93 14.54 -27.03
CA GLU A 544 -21.37 14.72 -26.84
C GLU A 544 -21.68 15.37 -25.48
N VAL A 545 -21.09 14.88 -24.40
CA VAL A 545 -21.28 15.45 -23.06
C VAL A 545 -20.79 16.90 -22.99
N THR A 546 -19.61 17.18 -23.59
CA THR A 546 -19.08 18.55 -23.67
C THR A 546 -20.00 19.46 -24.49
N THR A 547 -20.50 18.96 -25.60
CA THR A 547 -21.43 19.73 -26.47
C THR A 547 -22.75 19.98 -25.77
N GLN A 548 -23.30 18.96 -25.07
CA GLN A 548 -24.54 19.06 -24.29
C GLN A 548 -24.43 20.14 -23.23
N LEU A 549 -23.32 20.15 -22.49
CA LEU A 549 -23.08 21.11 -21.42
C LEU A 549 -22.96 22.53 -21.99
N LEU A 550 -22.23 22.72 -23.09
CA LEU A 550 -22.13 24.02 -23.78
C LEU A 550 -23.46 24.46 -24.33
N HIS A 551 -24.21 23.58 -24.98
CA HIS A 551 -25.53 23.90 -25.54
C HIS A 551 -26.48 24.32 -24.42
N GLN A 552 -26.48 23.64 -23.28
CA GLN A 552 -27.26 24.05 -22.12
C GLN A 552 -26.81 25.44 -21.64
N TRP A 553 -25.51 25.68 -21.47
CA TRP A 553 -25.02 26.96 -20.97
C TRP A 553 -25.34 28.14 -21.90
N TYR A 554 -25.31 27.94 -23.19
CA TYR A 554 -25.60 29.03 -24.16
C TYR A 554 -27.08 29.23 -24.43
N ASN A 555 -27.93 28.21 -24.22
CA ASN A 555 -29.33 28.22 -24.61
C ASN A 555 -30.32 28.05 -23.44
N SER A 556 -29.87 28.21 -22.18
CA SER A 556 -30.72 28.22 -20.98
C SER A 556 -30.59 29.54 -20.24
N ASP A 557 -31.48 29.78 -19.29
CA ASP A 557 -31.41 30.89 -18.35
C ASP A 557 -30.64 30.52 -17.06
N ASP A 558 -29.94 29.37 -17.05
CA ASP A 558 -29.22 28.90 -15.89
C ASP A 558 -28.16 29.93 -15.42
N LYS A 559 -28.08 30.15 -14.09
CA LYS A 559 -27.03 30.99 -13.49
C LYS A 559 -25.67 30.35 -13.66
N LEU A 560 -24.69 31.09 -14.14
CA LEU A 560 -23.30 30.67 -14.24
C LEU A 560 -22.41 31.64 -13.49
N TYR A 561 -21.57 31.15 -12.60
CA TYR A 561 -20.60 31.93 -11.86
C TYR A 561 -19.18 31.68 -12.39
N GLY A 562 -18.27 32.60 -12.05
CA GLY A 562 -16.88 32.58 -12.51
C GLY A 562 -16.70 33.45 -13.77
N LYS A 563 -15.46 33.84 -14.04
CA LYS A 563 -15.18 34.84 -15.08
C LYS A 563 -15.69 34.37 -16.45
N LYS A 564 -15.38 33.12 -16.80
CA LYS A 564 -15.87 32.54 -18.06
C LYS A 564 -17.38 32.25 -18.05
N GLY A 565 -17.94 31.89 -16.90
CA GLY A 565 -19.38 31.71 -16.73
C GLY A 565 -20.16 33.00 -17.01
N ILE A 566 -19.68 34.12 -16.49
CA ILE A 566 -20.25 35.45 -16.74
C ILE A 566 -20.15 35.85 -18.22
N ASP A 567 -19.01 35.53 -18.86
CA ASP A 567 -18.86 35.77 -20.31
C ASP A 567 -19.90 34.97 -21.12
N VAL A 568 -20.11 33.71 -20.80
CA VAL A 568 -21.12 32.84 -21.42
C VAL A 568 -22.53 33.44 -21.28
N VAL A 569 -22.85 33.93 -20.06
CA VAL A 569 -24.17 34.59 -19.83
C VAL A 569 -24.32 35.84 -20.64
N LYS A 570 -23.29 36.68 -20.77
CA LYS A 570 -23.32 37.88 -21.64
C LYS A 570 -23.44 37.51 -23.12
N ASP A 571 -22.71 36.47 -23.56
CA ASP A 571 -22.74 35.99 -24.92
C ASP A 571 -24.14 35.46 -25.33
N ARG A 572 -25.03 35.12 -24.39
CA ARG A 572 -26.42 34.72 -24.67
C ARG A 572 -27.23 35.85 -25.33
N GLU A 573 -26.97 37.10 -24.92
CA GLU A 573 -27.68 38.28 -25.47
C GLU A 573 -27.20 38.61 -26.88
N ASP A 574 -25.98 38.22 -27.26
CA ASP A 574 -25.34 38.54 -28.54
C ASP A 574 -24.92 37.24 -29.28
N THR A 575 -25.81 36.24 -29.30
CA THR A 575 -25.50 34.87 -29.77
C THR A 575 -25.17 34.86 -31.25
N ALA A 576 -23.89 34.82 -31.56
CA ALA A 576 -23.46 34.45 -32.90
C ALA A 576 -24.01 33.05 -33.23
N VAL A 577 -24.57 32.86 -34.42
CA VAL A 577 -25.19 31.62 -34.94
C VAL A 577 -24.38 30.34 -34.62
N LYS A 578 -23.06 30.46 -34.47
CA LYS A 578 -22.14 29.35 -34.16
C LYS A 578 -22.28 28.71 -32.76
N TYR A 579 -22.97 29.38 -31.84
CA TYR A 579 -23.18 28.82 -30.47
C TYR A 579 -24.64 28.45 -30.18
N SER A 580 -25.56 28.80 -31.11
CA SER A 580 -26.98 28.53 -30.93
C SER A 580 -27.43 27.14 -31.38
N SER A 581 -26.67 26.47 -32.24
CA SER A 581 -27.02 25.14 -32.72
C SER A 581 -26.11 24.05 -32.15
N TRP A 582 -26.69 22.89 -31.87
CA TRP A 582 -25.96 21.70 -31.45
C TRP A 582 -24.83 21.32 -32.42
N ASP A 583 -25.14 21.28 -33.72
CA ASP A 583 -24.18 20.88 -34.76
C ASP A 583 -22.97 21.82 -34.84
N ALA A 584 -23.22 23.14 -34.70
CA ALA A 584 -22.14 24.11 -34.70
C ALA A 584 -21.23 23.97 -33.47
N LEU A 585 -21.80 23.75 -32.30
CA LEU A 585 -21.03 23.47 -31.06
C LEU A 585 -20.27 22.15 -31.15
N TYR A 586 -20.93 21.10 -31.64
CA TYR A 586 -20.30 19.80 -31.83
C TYR A 586 -19.11 19.86 -32.78
N ALA A 587 -19.21 20.61 -33.85
CA ALA A 587 -18.11 20.85 -34.78
C ALA A 587 -16.92 21.57 -34.13
N GLN A 588 -17.17 22.56 -33.25
CA GLN A 588 -16.10 23.24 -32.50
C GLN A 588 -15.40 22.33 -31.48
N VAL A 589 -16.19 21.54 -30.75
CA VAL A 589 -15.69 20.56 -29.79
C VAL A 589 -14.89 19.45 -30.50
N SER A 590 -15.43 18.93 -31.61
CA SER A 590 -14.76 17.90 -32.43
C SER A 590 -13.46 18.37 -33.06
N ALA A 591 -13.40 19.66 -33.42
CA ALA A 591 -12.18 20.29 -33.92
C ALA A 591 -11.15 20.62 -32.80
N GLY A 592 -11.49 20.35 -31.54
CA GLY A 592 -10.62 20.65 -30.39
C GLY A 592 -10.45 22.13 -30.05
N ARG A 593 -11.32 23.00 -30.63
CA ARG A 593 -11.27 24.46 -30.39
C ARG A 593 -11.89 24.85 -29.05
N ILE A 594 -12.81 24.05 -28.55
CA ILE A 594 -13.44 24.21 -27.24
C ILE A 594 -13.29 22.90 -26.51
N SER A 595 -12.84 22.96 -25.27
CA SER A 595 -12.76 21.83 -24.37
C SER A 595 -13.19 22.23 -22.98
N ILE A 596 -13.82 21.30 -22.24
CA ILE A 596 -14.24 21.50 -20.87
C ILE A 596 -13.62 20.40 -20.02
N ALA A 597 -12.94 20.78 -18.95
CA ALA A 597 -12.46 19.86 -17.94
C ALA A 597 -13.27 20.06 -16.65
N GLY A 598 -14.01 19.05 -16.23
CA GLY A 598 -14.76 19.08 -14.96
C GLY A 598 -13.85 18.87 -13.76
N THR A 599 -13.98 19.72 -12.74
CA THR A 599 -13.47 19.48 -11.38
C THR A 599 -14.65 19.22 -10.44
N LEU A 600 -14.37 18.87 -9.19
CA LEU A 600 -15.45 18.68 -8.21
C LEU A 600 -16.28 19.97 -8.00
N HIS A 601 -15.63 21.15 -8.02
CA HIS A 601 -16.21 22.43 -7.65
C HIS A 601 -16.39 23.40 -8.82
N SER A 602 -15.94 23.06 -10.02
CA SER A 602 -16.01 23.95 -11.18
C SER A 602 -15.79 23.19 -12.48
N TYR A 603 -16.03 23.88 -13.60
CA TYR A 603 -15.55 23.50 -14.92
C TYR A 603 -14.45 24.46 -15.36
N CYS A 604 -13.50 23.98 -16.15
CA CYS A 604 -12.39 24.74 -16.69
C CYS A 604 -12.43 24.70 -18.22
N MET A 605 -12.42 25.86 -18.86
CA MET A 605 -12.39 26.01 -20.33
C MET A 605 -10.99 26.38 -20.87
N ALA A 606 -9.95 26.29 -20.05
CA ALA A 606 -8.56 26.60 -20.46
C ALA A 606 -7.95 25.56 -21.42
N GLY A 607 -8.53 24.37 -21.52
CA GLY A 607 -7.96 23.30 -22.32
C GLY A 607 -6.50 22.99 -21.91
N TYR A 608 -5.61 22.97 -22.90
CA TYR A 608 -4.18 22.75 -22.72
C TYR A 608 -3.39 23.99 -22.27
N GLU A 609 -4.01 25.15 -22.22
CA GLU A 609 -3.36 26.42 -21.82
C GLU A 609 -3.27 26.60 -20.31
N CYS A 610 -3.89 25.73 -19.52
CA CYS A 610 -3.80 25.79 -18.06
C CYS A 610 -2.39 25.47 -17.57
N ARG A 611 -1.69 26.50 -17.08
CA ARG A 611 -0.35 26.39 -16.48
C ARG A 611 -0.37 25.86 -15.05
N MET A 612 -1.55 25.73 -14.45
CA MET A 612 -1.72 25.21 -13.08
C MET A 612 -1.84 23.69 -13.10
N GLU A 613 -0.72 23.01 -13.29
CA GLU A 613 -0.65 21.54 -13.24
C GLU A 613 -1.07 20.95 -11.89
N LYS A 614 -1.28 21.78 -10.85
CA LYS A 614 -1.37 21.35 -9.46
C LYS A 614 -2.45 22.13 -8.69
N VAL A 615 -3.71 21.99 -9.09
CA VAL A 615 -4.82 22.57 -8.31
C VAL A 615 -5.01 21.76 -7.04
N VAL A 616 -4.39 22.22 -5.98
CA VAL A 616 -4.49 21.60 -4.64
C VAL A 616 -5.73 22.09 -3.89
N SER A 617 -6.22 23.29 -4.23
CA SER A 617 -7.37 23.91 -3.60
C SER A 617 -8.34 24.47 -4.64
N PRO A 618 -9.68 24.32 -4.46
CA PRO A 618 -10.69 24.92 -5.34
C PRO A 618 -10.57 26.42 -5.46
N THR A 619 -10.06 27.09 -4.43
CA THR A 619 -9.84 28.54 -4.40
C THR A 619 -8.86 29.03 -5.47
N ASN A 620 -7.94 28.17 -5.93
CA ASN A 620 -7.04 28.52 -7.01
C ASN A 620 -7.76 28.67 -8.34
N CYS A 621 -8.82 27.89 -8.57
CA CYS A 621 -9.68 28.01 -9.76
C CYS A 621 -10.74 29.08 -9.59
N PHE A 622 -11.15 29.42 -8.36
CA PHE A 622 -12.25 30.35 -8.07
C PHE A 622 -12.07 31.73 -8.75
N ASN A 623 -10.86 32.26 -8.78
CA ASN A 623 -10.54 33.55 -9.42
C ASN A 623 -9.94 33.39 -10.83
N CYS A 624 -9.94 32.18 -11.41
CA CYS A 624 -9.37 31.94 -12.72
C CYS A 624 -10.26 32.49 -13.85
N GLU A 625 -9.65 32.98 -14.93
CA GLU A 625 -10.36 33.51 -16.10
C GLU A 625 -11.17 32.47 -16.87
N ASN A 626 -10.79 31.20 -16.75
CA ASN A 626 -11.38 30.09 -17.50
C ASN A 626 -12.38 29.26 -16.68
N VAL A 627 -12.77 29.74 -15.47
CA VAL A 627 -13.66 28.99 -14.60
C VAL A 627 -15.13 29.25 -14.93
N VAL A 628 -15.90 28.15 -14.91
CA VAL A 628 -17.36 28.16 -14.95
C VAL A 628 -17.86 27.34 -13.75
N ILE A 629 -18.80 27.88 -12.99
CA ILE A 629 -19.49 27.21 -11.89
C ILE A 629 -20.98 27.29 -12.19
N ASP A 630 -21.63 26.16 -12.32
CA ASP A 630 -23.09 26.03 -12.45
C ASP A 630 -23.71 25.64 -11.09
N GLU A 631 -25.02 25.50 -11.06
CA GLU A 631 -25.76 25.15 -9.84
C GLU A 631 -25.31 23.80 -9.25
N THR A 632 -24.99 22.83 -10.12
CA THR A 632 -24.50 21.51 -9.70
C THR A 632 -23.17 21.61 -8.95
N LYS A 633 -22.26 22.46 -9.45
CA LYS A 633 -20.97 22.71 -8.83
C LYS A 633 -21.10 23.58 -7.57
N ALA A 634 -22.07 24.49 -7.55
CA ALA A 634 -22.36 25.31 -6.36
C ALA A 634 -22.77 24.44 -5.15
N GLN A 635 -23.53 23.37 -5.36
CA GLN A 635 -23.85 22.39 -4.29
C GLN A 635 -22.58 21.71 -3.72
N ALA A 636 -21.56 21.49 -4.54
CA ALA A 636 -20.29 20.95 -4.05
C ALA A 636 -19.53 21.96 -3.17
N TRP A 637 -19.66 23.26 -3.43
CA TRP A 637 -19.14 24.31 -2.55
C TRP A 637 -19.86 24.37 -1.21
N GLN A 638 -21.18 24.16 -1.18
CA GLN A 638 -21.95 24.07 0.06
C GLN A 638 -21.48 22.91 0.94
N LYS A 639 -21.32 21.72 0.35
CA LYS A 639 -20.80 20.55 1.07
C LYS A 639 -19.38 20.78 1.61
N ARG A 640 -18.56 21.49 0.84
CA ARG A 640 -17.20 21.83 1.26
C ARG A 640 -17.20 22.82 2.41
N HIS A 641 -18.07 23.83 2.37
CA HIS A 641 -18.23 24.79 3.46
C HIS A 641 -18.58 24.07 4.76
N GLN A 642 -19.61 23.24 4.74
CA GLN A 642 -20.02 22.45 5.91
C GLN A 642 -18.87 21.60 6.46
N TRP A 643 -18.20 20.86 5.57
CA TRP A 643 -17.07 20.01 5.96
C TRP A 643 -15.92 20.81 6.59
N ILE A 644 -15.60 21.99 6.06
CA ILE A 644 -14.54 22.83 6.62
C ILE A 644 -14.94 23.35 8.01
N VAL A 645 -16.19 23.80 8.18
CA VAL A 645 -16.69 24.28 9.48
C VAL A 645 -16.64 23.16 10.53
N GLU A 646 -17.13 21.96 10.18
CA GLU A 646 -17.05 20.78 11.06
C GLU A 646 -15.60 20.43 11.40
N THR A 647 -14.70 20.45 10.41
CA THR A 647 -13.27 20.17 10.60
C THR A 647 -12.60 21.17 11.53
N ILE A 648 -12.87 22.46 11.36
CA ILE A 648 -12.33 23.50 12.25
C ILE A 648 -12.84 23.28 13.68
N THR A 649 -14.14 23.08 13.84
CA THR A 649 -14.78 22.87 15.15
C THR A 649 -14.20 21.65 15.86
N GLU A 650 -14.02 20.54 15.14
CA GLU A 650 -13.43 19.32 15.71
C GLU A 650 -11.96 19.51 16.06
N MET A 651 -11.19 20.18 15.21
CA MET A 651 -9.78 20.46 15.47
C MET A 651 -9.57 21.39 16.66
N GLU A 652 -10.41 22.41 16.83
CA GLU A 652 -10.34 23.35 17.96
C GLU A 652 -10.65 22.69 19.31
N GLN A 653 -11.46 21.63 19.33
CA GLN A 653 -11.72 20.83 20.54
C GLN A 653 -10.49 20.03 21.01
N HIS A 654 -9.58 19.69 20.09
CA HIS A 654 -8.45 18.82 20.39
C HIS A 654 -7.08 19.50 20.32
N THR A 655 -6.94 20.58 19.52
CA THR A 655 -5.64 21.25 19.33
C THR A 655 -5.86 22.66 18.78
N LYS A 656 -5.17 23.68 19.30
CA LYS A 656 -5.22 25.03 18.70
C LYS A 656 -4.64 24.99 17.28
N LEU A 657 -5.44 25.40 16.29
CA LEU A 657 -5.01 25.57 14.91
C LEU A 657 -3.92 26.62 14.78
N SER A 658 -2.91 26.36 13.96
CA SER A 658 -1.93 27.38 13.60
C SER A 658 -2.60 28.48 12.76
N GLN A 659 -2.11 29.72 12.86
CA GLN A 659 -2.63 30.85 12.06
C GLN A 659 -2.63 30.56 10.56
N SER A 660 -1.62 29.83 10.06
CA SER A 660 -1.52 29.43 8.64
C SER A 660 -2.63 28.45 8.24
N GLN A 661 -2.94 27.47 9.09
CA GLN A 661 -4.02 26.52 8.83
C GLN A 661 -5.38 27.20 8.86
N LEU A 662 -5.62 28.04 9.86
CA LEU A 662 -6.87 28.80 10.01
C LEU A 662 -7.07 29.74 8.81
N SER A 663 -6.04 30.49 8.40
CA SER A 663 -6.07 31.37 7.21
C SER A 663 -6.41 30.60 5.95
N HIS A 664 -5.84 29.41 5.77
CA HIS A 664 -6.13 28.56 4.62
C HIS A 664 -7.60 28.10 4.60
N PHE A 665 -8.15 27.70 5.75
CA PHE A 665 -9.56 27.32 5.85
C PHE A 665 -10.50 28.51 5.63
N ILE A 666 -10.21 29.67 6.25
CA ILE A 666 -11.01 30.89 6.05
C ILE A 666 -11.06 31.30 4.58
N THR A 667 -9.92 31.25 3.87
CA THR A 667 -9.89 31.59 2.43
C THR A 667 -10.81 30.68 1.63
N GLN A 668 -10.88 29.40 1.95
CA GLN A 668 -11.76 28.44 1.28
C GLN A 668 -13.24 28.67 1.65
N LEU A 669 -13.52 28.99 2.92
CA LEU A 669 -14.88 29.32 3.37
C LEU A 669 -15.41 30.56 2.67
N ARG A 670 -14.61 31.62 2.57
CA ARG A 670 -15.03 32.87 1.87
C ARG A 670 -15.25 32.66 0.39
N ALA A 671 -14.47 31.80 -0.28
CA ALA A 671 -14.73 31.43 -1.65
C ALA A 671 -16.05 30.64 -1.81
N ALA A 672 -16.31 29.70 -0.91
CA ALA A 672 -17.56 28.93 -0.88
C ALA A 672 -18.77 29.83 -0.62
N GLU A 673 -18.68 30.72 0.37
CA GLU A 673 -19.73 31.67 0.71
C GLU A 673 -20.11 32.56 -0.48
N LYS A 674 -19.14 33.12 -1.20
CA LYS A 674 -19.40 33.92 -2.42
C LYS A 674 -20.11 33.14 -3.52
N VAL A 675 -19.79 31.86 -3.71
CA VAL A 675 -20.50 31.01 -4.67
C VAL A 675 -21.92 30.76 -4.21
N MET A 676 -22.11 30.44 -2.92
CA MET A 676 -23.43 30.18 -2.35
C MET A 676 -24.33 31.41 -2.37
N ASP A 677 -23.77 32.59 -2.08
CA ASP A 677 -24.51 33.87 -2.19
C ASP A 677 -25.01 34.12 -3.62
N TYR A 678 -24.16 33.89 -4.62
CA TYR A 678 -24.53 34.08 -6.02
C TYR A 678 -25.67 33.13 -6.48
N PHE A 679 -25.66 31.90 -5.99
CA PHE A 679 -26.68 30.89 -6.28
C PHE A 679 -27.85 30.88 -5.28
N GLU A 680 -27.88 31.82 -4.33
CA GLU A 680 -28.93 31.93 -3.30
C GLU A 680 -29.07 30.65 -2.44
N ILE A 681 -27.93 29.95 -2.23
CA ILE A 681 -27.86 28.75 -1.41
C ILE A 681 -27.71 29.18 0.06
N SER A 682 -28.64 28.74 0.91
CA SER A 682 -28.60 29.05 2.35
C SER A 682 -27.41 28.39 3.06
N TYR A 683 -26.73 29.13 3.92
CA TYR A 683 -25.64 28.65 4.77
C TYR A 683 -25.55 29.51 6.05
N THR A 684 -24.82 28.99 7.04
CA THR A 684 -24.47 29.77 8.24
C THR A 684 -23.04 30.30 8.08
N PRO A 685 -22.84 31.64 8.01
CA PRO A 685 -21.51 32.24 7.86
C PRO A 685 -20.58 31.82 9.00
N TYR A 686 -19.38 31.38 8.70
CA TYR A 686 -18.38 31.10 9.71
C TYR A 686 -17.75 32.41 10.21
N LYS A 687 -17.87 32.70 11.53
CA LYS A 687 -17.26 33.83 12.19
C LYS A 687 -16.15 33.35 13.13
N PRO A 688 -14.87 33.44 12.71
CA PRO A 688 -13.76 33.05 13.58
C PRO A 688 -13.62 34.06 14.74
N GLU A 689 -13.37 33.54 15.93
CA GLU A 689 -12.87 34.39 17.05
C GLU A 689 -11.41 34.73 16.74
N ILE A 690 -11.17 35.97 16.32
CA ILE A 690 -9.81 36.47 16.06
C ILE A 690 -9.31 37.14 17.31
N GLU A 691 -8.48 36.48 18.11
CA GLU A 691 -7.67 37.17 19.13
C GLU A 691 -6.55 37.94 18.43
N ILE A 692 -6.65 39.24 18.36
CA ILE A 692 -5.54 40.11 17.93
C ILE A 692 -4.54 40.16 19.08
N ARG A 693 -3.49 39.36 19.04
CA ARG A 693 -2.32 39.57 19.90
C ARG A 693 -1.56 40.78 19.33
N GLN A 694 -1.59 41.89 20.08
CA GLN A 694 -0.61 42.94 19.89
C GLN A 694 0.79 42.38 20.18
N LEU A 695 1.69 42.49 19.19
CA LEU A 695 3.09 42.15 19.28
C LEU A 695 3.81 43.12 20.24
#